data_cc976b6c843842006a13d61c06e233ea
#
_entry.id   cc976b6c843842006a13d61c06e233ea
#
_cell.length_a   1.000
_cell.length_b   1.000
_cell.length_c   1.000
_cell.angle_alpha   90.00
_cell.angle_beta   90.00
_cell.angle_gamma   90.00
#
_symmetry.space_group_name_H-M   'P 1'
#
loop_
_entity.id
_entity.type
_entity.pdbx_description
1 polymer ?
#
loop_
_entity_poly.entity_id
_entity_poly.type
_entity_poly.pdbx_seq_one_letter_code
_entity_poly.pdbx_strand_id
1 'polypeptide(L)'
;MAGKEPSASGLKRSLGLRHVFVLSTGGTISAGLFFLPSFAVDKAGPSAVLAYLVAGLLAIPAMLSVSELSTAMPRAGGLYYFVARALGPAGGTLSGVSTWVSLVMKDAFALVGMSAYLNLIVDLPAKPTAICLIAFFTGLNIIGSKTSASIQMGMVAFLLAIMGWYMVTGLPETSRGLGEFEPFFSSGSGGFIAAIGLVFVSYGGLTKVASIAEEVEDPSRNIPLGVILSLIVSTVVYTVGVLVAVAVVPANDLITDPAPLHTAAEMFMPAVGAGFVIAAALAAFASAANAGILAAARYPMAMSRDGLMSPKFMEMTKFGTPLWGIILTGAGMAFIVIAFGAGAIAKLASAFVLVKLGLVNLAVIILRSAKISSYAPGFRTPLYPFTQIIGIVISIYLIFKLGTFPLLLVCGATVATLLWYHFFGKKKVTQSSGAIHQIFERLGQAADTSVDREISAAMQSHGLRSEDDYAGLIARASVISVPSDGDIDIAATRASQVLGNRMGIDAEQVNECFLETGSLWIQPSETHPTATPVAFFDNAEDDHLVIVRSENGIVIPSEWGGRNERVNALFFLAGTSAKPGRALRLAGELAAYLHDGESAVFSDATHEAEVKRALLPGLEIGQYPLLPETAMGVLIGRTLGELNLETNLHIEAIRRGEQVLRANPETELMADDQLTIIGPIGELPGSEELANKI
;
A
#
# COMPACT_ATOMS: atom_id res chain seq x y z
N MET A 1 -21.86 10.64 -16.00
CA MET A 1 -20.61 9.86 -16.23
C MET A 1 -19.55 10.59 -15.45
N ALA A 2 -19.22 10.11 -14.25
CA ALA A 2 -18.22 10.74 -13.40
C ALA A 2 -16.84 10.61 -14.07
N GLY A 3 -16.15 11.71 -14.26
CA GLY A 3 -14.80 11.77 -14.82
C GLY A 3 -13.82 11.00 -13.92
N LYS A 4 -13.02 10.11 -14.53
CA LYS A 4 -11.98 9.35 -13.86
C LYS A 4 -10.80 10.29 -13.64
N GLU A 5 -10.54 10.66 -12.38
CA GLU A 5 -9.37 11.44 -12.01
C GLU A 5 -8.08 10.66 -12.19
N PRO A 6 -7.02 11.25 -12.75
CA PRO A 6 -5.69 10.64 -12.82
C PRO A 6 -5.00 10.72 -11.44
N SER A 7 -4.29 9.65 -11.04
CA SER A 7 -3.41 9.66 -9.88
C SER A 7 -2.13 10.46 -10.18
N ALA A 8 -1.49 11.02 -9.15
CA ALA A 8 -0.24 11.81 -9.27
C ALA A 8 0.95 11.05 -9.91
N SER A 9 0.87 9.73 -10.05
CA SER A 9 1.84 8.90 -10.78
C SER A 9 1.51 8.74 -12.27
N GLY A 10 0.46 9.38 -12.77
CA GLY A 10 -0.02 9.23 -14.16
C GLY A 10 -0.72 7.89 -14.44
N LEU A 11 -0.89 7.02 -13.44
CA LEU A 11 -1.60 5.75 -13.56
C LEU A 11 -3.11 5.98 -13.35
N LYS A 12 -3.92 5.63 -14.36
CA LYS A 12 -5.39 5.75 -14.26
C LYS A 12 -5.94 4.65 -13.34
N ARG A 13 -6.75 5.01 -12.36
CA ARG A 13 -7.56 4.06 -11.60
C ARG A 13 -8.62 3.45 -12.52
N SER A 14 -8.47 2.17 -12.81
CA SER A 14 -9.34 1.46 -13.76
C SER A 14 -9.69 0.04 -13.32
N LEU A 15 -9.15 -0.41 -12.18
CA LEU A 15 -9.32 -1.78 -11.70
C LEU A 15 -10.42 -1.86 -10.64
N GLY A 16 -11.63 -2.28 -11.04
CA GLY A 16 -12.72 -2.56 -10.11
C GLY A 16 -12.58 -3.91 -9.40
N LEU A 17 -13.54 -4.25 -8.52
CA LEU A 17 -13.57 -5.48 -7.72
C LEU A 17 -13.28 -6.76 -8.54
N ARG A 18 -13.86 -6.89 -9.74
CA ARG A 18 -13.67 -8.06 -10.61
C ARG A 18 -12.20 -8.24 -11.01
N HIS A 19 -11.51 -7.14 -11.30
CA HIS A 19 -10.09 -7.16 -11.65
C HIS A 19 -9.22 -7.56 -10.46
N VAL A 20 -9.48 -7.01 -9.27
CA VAL A 20 -8.78 -7.36 -8.02
C VAL A 20 -8.96 -8.84 -7.71
N PHE A 21 -10.19 -9.37 -7.80
CA PHE A 21 -10.49 -10.78 -7.61
C PHE A 21 -9.73 -11.67 -8.59
N VAL A 22 -9.80 -11.36 -9.89
CA VAL A 22 -9.15 -12.15 -10.95
C VAL A 22 -7.63 -12.14 -10.83
N LEU A 23 -7.03 -10.96 -10.58
CA LEU A 23 -5.59 -10.83 -10.41
C LEU A 23 -5.09 -11.59 -9.18
N SER A 24 -5.83 -11.53 -8.07
CA SER A 24 -5.51 -12.25 -6.85
C SER A 24 -5.68 -13.76 -7.02
N THR A 25 -6.80 -14.21 -7.60
CA THR A 25 -7.10 -15.65 -7.83
C THR A 25 -6.13 -16.25 -8.84
N GLY A 26 -5.91 -15.61 -9.99
CA GLY A 26 -4.98 -16.09 -11.01
C GLY A 26 -3.52 -16.06 -10.56
N GLY A 27 -3.14 -15.11 -9.70
CA GLY A 27 -1.83 -15.12 -9.07
C GLY A 27 -1.66 -16.19 -7.99
N THR A 28 -2.76 -16.73 -7.48
CA THR A 28 -2.80 -17.73 -6.41
C THR A 28 -2.88 -19.13 -6.98
N ILE A 29 -3.91 -19.45 -7.76
CA ILE A 29 -4.14 -20.80 -8.33
C ILE A 29 -3.18 -21.04 -9.49
N SER A 30 -2.16 -21.87 -9.25
CA SER A 30 -1.16 -22.30 -10.22
C SER A 30 -0.50 -23.60 -9.74
N ALA A 31 0.82 -23.67 -9.62
CA ALA A 31 1.55 -24.85 -9.17
C ALA A 31 1.10 -25.37 -7.79
N GLY A 32 0.55 -24.51 -6.94
CA GLY A 32 0.00 -24.90 -5.65
C GLY A 32 -1.20 -25.85 -5.75
N LEU A 33 -1.94 -25.83 -6.87
CA LEU A 33 -3.03 -26.76 -7.13
C LEU A 33 -2.58 -27.95 -7.98
N PHE A 34 -1.91 -27.67 -9.09
CA PHE A 34 -1.66 -28.68 -10.13
C PHE A 34 -0.42 -29.52 -9.91
N PHE A 35 0.56 -29.04 -9.12
CA PHE A 35 1.86 -29.69 -8.99
C PHE A 35 2.26 -29.99 -7.53
N LEU A 36 1.81 -29.17 -6.57
CA LEU A 36 2.18 -29.30 -5.16
C LEU A 36 1.48 -30.45 -4.40
N PRO A 37 0.27 -30.93 -4.78
CA PRO A 37 -0.45 -31.94 -4.00
C PRO A 37 0.36 -33.22 -3.76
N SER A 38 1.11 -33.69 -4.74
CA SER A 38 1.96 -34.89 -4.60
C SER A 38 2.98 -34.73 -3.47
N PHE A 39 3.62 -33.57 -3.38
CA PHE A 39 4.56 -33.26 -2.28
C PHE A 39 3.86 -33.11 -0.93
N ALA A 40 2.63 -32.65 -0.91
CA ALA A 40 1.84 -32.50 0.32
C ALA A 40 1.40 -33.89 0.83
N VAL A 41 0.97 -34.78 -0.08
CA VAL A 41 0.60 -36.17 0.25
C VAL A 41 1.83 -36.97 0.67
N ASP A 42 3.00 -36.78 0.05
CA ASP A 42 4.28 -37.36 0.52
C ASP A 42 4.57 -37.01 2.00
N LYS A 43 4.18 -35.82 2.45
CA LYS A 43 4.45 -35.37 3.84
C LYS A 43 3.37 -35.74 4.84
N ALA A 44 2.11 -35.75 4.45
CA ALA A 44 0.97 -35.87 5.36
C ALA A 44 0.02 -37.03 5.06
N GLY A 45 0.24 -37.73 3.95
CA GLY A 45 -0.75 -38.71 3.47
C GLY A 45 -2.07 -38.04 3.15
N PRO A 46 -3.21 -38.71 3.40
CA PRO A 46 -4.54 -38.20 3.11
C PRO A 46 -4.87 -36.88 3.86
N SER A 47 -4.26 -36.65 5.01
CA SER A 47 -4.48 -35.40 5.76
C SER A 47 -3.94 -34.15 5.06
N ALA A 48 -3.24 -34.30 3.92
CA ALA A 48 -2.88 -33.20 3.04
C ALA A 48 -4.10 -32.36 2.61
N VAL A 49 -5.27 -32.96 2.43
CA VAL A 49 -6.54 -32.26 2.15
C VAL A 49 -6.85 -31.22 3.23
N LEU A 50 -6.79 -31.67 4.49
CA LEU A 50 -7.03 -30.79 5.63
C LEU A 50 -5.91 -29.75 5.78
N ALA A 51 -4.65 -30.07 5.38
CA ALA A 51 -3.55 -29.13 5.39
C ALA A 51 -3.78 -27.92 4.47
N TYR A 52 -4.38 -28.12 3.29
CA TYR A 52 -4.77 -27.02 2.39
C TYR A 52 -5.86 -26.13 3.02
N LEU A 53 -6.90 -26.72 3.62
CA LEU A 53 -7.96 -25.98 4.30
C LEU A 53 -7.38 -25.13 5.44
N VAL A 54 -6.59 -25.77 6.31
CA VAL A 54 -6.01 -25.10 7.47
C VAL A 54 -5.04 -24.01 7.04
N ALA A 55 -4.20 -24.24 6.03
CA ALA A 55 -3.30 -23.20 5.49
C ALA A 55 -4.07 -21.97 4.98
N GLY A 56 -5.22 -22.20 4.30
CA GLY A 56 -6.11 -21.10 3.87
C GLY A 56 -6.66 -20.28 5.05
N LEU A 57 -7.13 -20.96 6.11
CA LEU A 57 -7.59 -20.31 7.32
C LEU A 57 -6.47 -19.54 8.04
N LEU A 58 -5.28 -20.13 8.12
CA LEU A 58 -4.10 -19.50 8.73
C LEU A 58 -3.53 -18.34 7.89
N ALA A 59 -3.89 -18.22 6.63
CA ALA A 59 -3.53 -17.07 5.79
C ALA A 59 -4.41 -15.83 6.06
N ILE A 60 -5.60 -15.99 6.68
CA ILE A 60 -6.55 -14.89 6.92
C ILE A 60 -5.89 -13.70 7.64
N PRO A 61 -5.17 -13.85 8.77
CA PRO A 61 -4.56 -12.73 9.48
C PRO A 61 -3.67 -11.86 8.59
N ALA A 62 -2.83 -12.50 7.79
CA ALA A 62 -1.92 -11.78 6.91
C ALA A 62 -2.65 -11.10 5.75
N MET A 63 -3.70 -11.72 5.20
CA MET A 63 -4.49 -11.14 4.11
C MET A 63 -5.30 -9.93 4.56
N LEU A 64 -5.84 -9.96 5.78
CA LEU A 64 -6.49 -8.80 6.38
C LEU A 64 -5.48 -7.66 6.63
N SER A 65 -4.27 -7.98 7.10
CA SER A 65 -3.19 -7.00 7.30
C SER A 65 -2.70 -6.40 5.98
N VAL A 66 -2.56 -7.21 4.92
CA VAL A 66 -2.26 -6.72 3.56
C VAL A 66 -3.35 -5.77 3.06
N SER A 67 -4.63 -6.12 3.27
CA SER A 67 -5.76 -5.28 2.87
C SER A 67 -5.74 -3.94 3.61
N GLU A 68 -5.49 -3.94 4.91
CA GLU A 68 -5.38 -2.72 5.71
C GLU A 68 -4.26 -1.80 5.21
N LEU A 69 -3.05 -2.34 5.05
CA LEU A 69 -1.90 -1.57 4.58
C LEU A 69 -2.08 -1.05 3.16
N SER A 70 -2.69 -1.85 2.28
CA SER A 70 -2.96 -1.45 0.89
C SER A 70 -4.02 -0.34 0.78
N THR A 71 -4.95 -0.26 1.74
CA THR A 71 -5.95 0.81 1.80
C THR A 71 -5.42 2.07 2.50
N ALA A 72 -4.45 1.91 3.42
CA ALA A 72 -3.79 3.03 4.08
C ALA A 72 -2.78 3.72 3.17
N MET A 73 -2.03 2.94 2.39
CA MET A 73 -0.91 3.41 1.59
C MET A 73 -0.94 2.79 0.18
N PRO A 74 -1.89 3.14 -0.69
CA PRO A 74 -2.02 2.56 -2.03
C PRO A 74 -0.94 3.13 -2.97
N ARG A 75 0.29 2.60 -2.87
CA ARG A 75 1.44 3.01 -3.67
C ARG A 75 2.14 1.80 -4.30
N ALA A 76 2.71 2.00 -5.49
CA ALA A 76 3.56 1.00 -6.12
C ALA A 76 4.78 0.68 -5.23
N GLY A 77 5.09 -0.61 -5.06
CA GLY A 77 6.14 -1.09 -4.16
C GLY A 77 5.64 -2.17 -3.20
N GLY A 78 4.32 -2.29 -3.05
CA GLY A 78 3.67 -3.38 -2.32
C GLY A 78 4.18 -3.55 -0.89
N LEU A 79 4.42 -4.80 -0.49
CA LEU A 79 4.80 -5.15 0.89
C LEU A 79 6.12 -4.51 1.34
N TYR A 80 7.08 -4.31 0.42
CA TYR A 80 8.33 -3.61 0.71
C TYR A 80 8.04 -2.22 1.29
N TYR A 81 7.21 -1.44 0.60
CA TYR A 81 6.89 -0.08 0.97
C TYR A 81 6.26 0.00 2.36
N PHE A 82 5.28 -0.87 2.64
CA PHE A 82 4.58 -0.89 3.93
C PHE A 82 5.52 -1.21 5.10
N VAL A 83 6.36 -2.22 4.93
CA VAL A 83 7.29 -2.65 5.98
C VAL A 83 8.42 -1.62 6.17
N ALA A 84 8.87 -0.96 5.09
CA ALA A 84 9.87 0.09 5.18
C ALA A 84 9.35 1.29 5.99
N ARG A 85 8.08 1.68 5.81
CA ARG A 85 7.45 2.76 6.59
C ARG A 85 7.21 2.37 8.06
N ALA A 86 6.94 1.10 8.33
CA ALA A 86 6.75 0.60 9.69
C ALA A 86 8.08 0.42 10.45
N LEU A 87 9.00 -0.35 9.87
CA LEU A 87 10.24 -0.83 10.52
C LEU A 87 11.50 -0.03 10.13
N GLY A 88 11.35 0.95 9.25
CA GLY A 88 12.48 1.69 8.69
C GLY A 88 13.21 0.93 7.57
N PRO A 89 14.29 1.54 7.02
CA PRO A 89 14.96 1.04 5.81
C PRO A 89 15.55 -0.37 5.94
N ALA A 90 16.03 -0.76 7.12
CA ALA A 90 16.54 -2.11 7.37
C ALA A 90 15.45 -3.17 7.27
N GLY A 91 14.29 -2.93 7.93
CA GLY A 91 13.11 -3.79 7.84
C GLY A 91 12.53 -3.82 6.42
N GLY A 92 12.51 -2.67 5.74
CA GLY A 92 12.15 -2.57 4.34
C GLY A 92 13.03 -3.44 3.45
N THR A 93 14.36 -3.35 3.59
CA THR A 93 15.31 -4.17 2.83
C THR A 93 15.04 -5.66 3.02
N LEU A 94 14.81 -6.09 4.26
CA LEU A 94 14.48 -7.47 4.58
C LEU A 94 13.17 -7.90 3.92
N SER A 95 12.12 -7.09 4.00
CA SER A 95 10.84 -7.37 3.37
C SER A 95 10.94 -7.40 1.85
N GLY A 96 11.67 -6.45 1.25
CA GLY A 96 11.89 -6.37 -0.19
C GLY A 96 12.59 -7.61 -0.74
N VAL A 97 13.72 -7.99 -0.15
CA VAL A 97 14.48 -9.18 -0.53
C VAL A 97 13.66 -10.46 -0.30
N SER A 98 13.05 -10.62 0.89
CA SER A 98 12.24 -11.81 1.19
C SER A 98 11.05 -11.94 0.23
N THR A 99 10.41 -10.84 -0.13
CA THR A 99 9.29 -10.86 -1.07
C THR A 99 9.77 -11.18 -2.48
N TRP A 100 10.86 -10.58 -2.94
CA TRP A 100 11.47 -10.88 -4.24
C TRP A 100 11.86 -12.35 -4.32
N VAL A 101 12.61 -12.88 -3.34
CA VAL A 101 13.02 -14.30 -3.29
C VAL A 101 11.80 -15.22 -3.29
N SER A 102 10.75 -14.89 -2.51
CA SER A 102 9.54 -15.71 -2.46
C SER A 102 8.83 -15.79 -3.81
N LEU A 103 8.79 -14.68 -4.57
CA LEU A 103 8.20 -14.63 -5.92
C LEU A 103 9.07 -15.41 -6.91
N VAL A 104 10.37 -15.18 -6.92
CA VAL A 104 11.33 -15.90 -7.79
C VAL A 104 11.21 -17.42 -7.59
N MET A 105 11.17 -17.89 -6.34
CA MET A 105 11.04 -19.32 -6.03
C MET A 105 9.66 -19.88 -6.41
N LYS A 106 8.58 -19.15 -6.12
CA LYS A 106 7.22 -19.56 -6.46
C LYS A 106 7.04 -19.67 -7.98
N ASP A 107 7.53 -18.69 -8.73
CA ASP A 107 7.37 -18.68 -10.18
C ASP A 107 8.32 -19.67 -10.86
N ALA A 108 9.53 -19.92 -10.31
CA ALA A 108 10.40 -21.02 -10.72
C ALA A 108 9.71 -22.39 -10.51
N PHE A 109 9.06 -22.59 -9.35
CA PHE A 109 8.27 -23.78 -9.06
C PHE A 109 7.11 -23.96 -10.05
N ALA A 110 6.44 -22.86 -10.44
CA ALA A 110 5.38 -22.90 -11.42
C ALA A 110 5.88 -23.33 -12.82
N LEU A 111 7.07 -22.84 -13.25
CA LEU A 111 7.63 -23.21 -14.54
C LEU A 111 8.20 -24.65 -14.55
N VAL A 112 8.67 -25.15 -13.41
CA VAL A 112 8.97 -26.59 -13.25
C VAL A 112 7.69 -27.42 -13.38
N GLY A 113 6.59 -27.01 -12.73
CA GLY A 113 5.29 -27.66 -12.90
C GLY A 113 4.77 -27.59 -14.34
N MET A 114 4.93 -26.44 -15.02
CA MET A 114 4.58 -26.29 -16.43
C MET A 114 5.38 -27.27 -17.30
N SER A 115 6.67 -27.44 -17.03
CA SER A 115 7.50 -28.40 -17.80
C SER A 115 7.04 -29.84 -17.59
N ALA A 116 6.60 -30.21 -16.38
CA ALA A 116 6.05 -31.51 -16.07
C ALA A 116 4.74 -31.79 -16.83
N TYR A 117 3.84 -30.81 -16.90
CA TYR A 117 2.60 -30.93 -17.68
C TYR A 117 2.84 -30.95 -19.20
N LEU A 118 3.83 -30.21 -19.70
CA LEU A 118 4.23 -30.29 -21.11
C LEU A 118 4.79 -31.67 -21.46
N ASN A 119 5.46 -32.35 -20.54
CA ASN A 119 5.99 -33.69 -20.73
C ASN A 119 4.88 -34.73 -20.92
N LEU A 120 3.66 -34.48 -20.46
CA LEU A 120 2.50 -35.36 -20.75
C LEU A 120 2.09 -35.32 -22.25
N ILE A 121 2.43 -34.24 -22.95
CA ILE A 121 2.07 -34.04 -24.35
C ILE A 121 3.24 -34.37 -25.27
N VAL A 122 4.45 -33.94 -24.87
CA VAL A 122 5.68 -34.12 -25.66
C VAL A 122 6.79 -34.56 -24.72
N ASP A 123 7.44 -35.68 -25.01
CA ASP A 123 8.51 -36.23 -24.17
C ASP A 123 9.74 -35.32 -24.20
N LEU A 124 9.83 -34.40 -23.22
CA LEU A 124 10.86 -33.38 -23.09
C LEU A 124 11.54 -33.47 -21.71
N PRO A 125 12.87 -33.34 -21.64
CA PRO A 125 13.56 -33.36 -20.36
C PRO A 125 13.16 -32.17 -19.47
N ALA A 126 12.65 -32.46 -18.27
CA ALA A 126 11.96 -31.47 -17.41
C ALA A 126 12.83 -30.25 -17.07
N LYS A 127 14.11 -30.39 -16.65
CA LYS A 127 14.97 -29.27 -16.27
C LYS A 127 15.31 -28.33 -17.44
N PRO A 128 15.81 -28.84 -18.61
CA PRO A 128 16.05 -27.97 -19.78
C PRO A 128 14.79 -27.26 -20.24
N THR A 129 13.64 -27.94 -20.27
CA THR A 129 12.35 -27.34 -20.65
C THR A 129 11.98 -26.21 -19.70
N ALA A 130 12.12 -26.39 -18.37
CA ALA A 130 11.86 -25.35 -17.40
C ALA A 130 12.78 -24.12 -17.63
N ILE A 131 14.07 -24.31 -17.93
CA ILE A 131 15.03 -23.23 -18.23
C ILE A 131 14.62 -22.50 -19.52
N CYS A 132 14.25 -23.21 -20.59
CA CYS A 132 13.75 -22.61 -21.81
C CYS A 132 12.48 -21.78 -21.57
N LEU A 133 11.54 -22.28 -20.74
CA LEU A 133 10.35 -21.54 -20.35
C LEU A 133 10.71 -20.27 -19.54
N ILE A 134 11.67 -20.34 -18.61
CA ILE A 134 12.17 -19.18 -17.87
C ILE A 134 12.73 -18.14 -18.86
N ALA A 135 13.58 -18.55 -19.80
CA ALA A 135 14.15 -17.65 -20.80
C ALA A 135 13.06 -17.04 -21.68
N PHE A 136 12.08 -17.82 -22.12
CA PHE A 136 10.94 -17.38 -22.92
C PHE A 136 10.11 -16.32 -22.18
N PHE A 137 9.66 -16.59 -20.96
CA PHE A 137 8.86 -15.64 -20.19
C PHE A 137 9.66 -14.40 -19.75
N THR A 138 10.95 -14.56 -19.48
CA THR A 138 11.85 -13.42 -19.20
C THR A 138 11.95 -12.51 -20.44
N GLY A 139 12.19 -13.08 -21.62
CA GLY A 139 12.23 -12.34 -22.89
C GLY A 139 10.90 -11.65 -23.21
N LEU A 140 9.77 -12.36 -22.99
CA LEU A 140 8.43 -11.80 -23.19
C LEU A 140 8.18 -10.56 -22.29
N ASN A 141 8.61 -10.61 -21.02
CA ASN A 141 8.47 -9.49 -20.09
C ASN A 141 9.40 -8.31 -20.42
N ILE A 142 10.60 -8.56 -21.01
CA ILE A 142 11.48 -7.48 -21.51
C ILE A 142 10.83 -6.73 -22.68
N ILE A 143 10.19 -7.46 -23.60
CA ILE A 143 9.48 -6.90 -24.76
C ILE A 143 8.20 -6.15 -24.32
N GLY A 144 7.76 -6.34 -23.07
CA GLY A 144 6.61 -5.62 -22.53
C GLY A 144 5.27 -6.17 -22.99
N SER A 145 5.04 -7.46 -22.81
CA SER A 145 3.71 -8.03 -23.04
C SER A 145 2.71 -7.40 -22.06
N LYS A 146 1.97 -6.40 -22.53
CA LYS A 146 0.76 -5.94 -21.86
C LYS A 146 -0.29 -7.04 -22.02
N THR A 147 -0.18 -8.10 -21.20
CA THR A 147 -1.30 -9.05 -21.11
C THR A 147 -2.50 -8.25 -20.66
N SER A 148 -3.44 -8.02 -21.57
CA SER A 148 -4.65 -7.26 -21.27
C SER A 148 -5.32 -7.88 -20.04
N ALA A 149 -5.77 -7.07 -19.09
CA ALA A 149 -6.55 -7.53 -17.95
C ALA A 149 -7.72 -8.42 -18.40
N SER A 150 -8.25 -8.20 -19.60
CA SER A 150 -9.28 -9.01 -20.23
C SER A 150 -8.82 -10.45 -20.56
N ILE A 151 -7.58 -10.61 -21.05
CA ILE A 151 -7.03 -11.96 -21.35
C ILE A 151 -6.83 -12.72 -20.03
N GLN A 152 -6.27 -12.07 -19.02
CA GLN A 152 -6.11 -12.67 -17.70
C GLN A 152 -7.46 -13.04 -17.07
N MET A 153 -8.48 -12.22 -17.24
CA MET A 153 -9.85 -12.50 -16.81
C MET A 153 -10.40 -13.75 -17.51
N GLY A 154 -10.20 -13.86 -18.83
CA GLY A 154 -10.59 -15.04 -19.60
C GLY A 154 -9.88 -16.31 -19.13
N MET A 155 -8.56 -16.23 -18.88
CA MET A 155 -7.77 -17.38 -18.39
C MET A 155 -8.25 -17.86 -17.00
N VAL A 156 -8.52 -16.94 -16.07
CA VAL A 156 -9.00 -17.29 -14.73
C VAL A 156 -10.45 -17.83 -14.79
N ALA A 157 -11.30 -17.24 -15.61
CA ALA A 157 -12.66 -17.75 -15.82
C ALA A 157 -12.64 -19.18 -16.40
N PHE A 158 -11.80 -19.43 -17.41
CA PHE A 158 -11.58 -20.76 -17.98
C PHE A 158 -11.07 -21.75 -16.93
N LEU A 159 -10.04 -21.36 -16.16
CA LEU A 159 -9.52 -22.17 -15.07
C LEU A 159 -10.60 -22.55 -14.05
N LEU A 160 -11.38 -21.58 -13.57
CA LEU A 160 -12.43 -21.83 -12.58
C LEU A 160 -13.57 -22.67 -13.15
N ALA A 161 -13.90 -22.52 -14.42
CA ALA A 161 -14.90 -23.34 -15.09
C ALA A 161 -14.45 -24.82 -15.18
N ILE A 162 -13.20 -25.05 -15.59
CA ILE A 162 -12.65 -26.43 -15.67
C ILE A 162 -12.51 -27.05 -14.28
N MET A 163 -12.04 -26.29 -13.29
CA MET A 163 -11.96 -26.77 -11.91
C MET A 163 -13.35 -27.01 -11.31
N GLY A 164 -14.35 -26.18 -11.65
CA GLY A 164 -15.75 -26.41 -11.29
C GLY A 164 -16.26 -27.74 -11.88
N TRP A 165 -16.00 -27.98 -13.16
CA TRP A 165 -16.35 -29.24 -13.82
C TRP A 165 -15.64 -30.45 -13.16
N TYR A 166 -14.32 -30.36 -12.93
CA TYR A 166 -13.55 -31.38 -12.23
C TYR A 166 -14.13 -31.69 -10.83
N MET A 167 -14.45 -30.64 -10.04
CA MET A 167 -15.02 -30.84 -8.71
C MET A 167 -16.43 -31.44 -8.73
N VAL A 168 -17.31 -30.98 -9.63
CA VAL A 168 -18.69 -31.51 -9.72
C VAL A 168 -18.71 -32.98 -10.14
N THR A 169 -17.84 -33.36 -11.08
CA THR A 169 -17.77 -34.77 -11.55
C THR A 169 -16.98 -35.67 -10.61
N GLY A 170 -15.96 -35.14 -9.92
CA GLY A 170 -15.08 -35.90 -9.02
C GLY A 170 -15.62 -36.07 -7.60
N LEU A 171 -16.42 -35.15 -7.08
CA LEU A 171 -16.98 -35.26 -5.71
C LEU A 171 -17.80 -36.52 -5.46
N PRO A 172 -18.67 -37.00 -6.39
CA PRO A 172 -19.39 -38.28 -6.23
C PRO A 172 -18.43 -39.46 -6.09
N GLU A 173 -17.28 -39.45 -6.77
CA GLU A 173 -16.31 -40.54 -6.73
C GLU A 173 -15.59 -40.66 -5.39
N THR A 174 -15.55 -39.57 -4.60
CA THR A 174 -14.92 -39.58 -3.28
C THR A 174 -15.59 -40.57 -2.32
N SER A 175 -16.88 -40.84 -2.50
CA SER A 175 -17.59 -41.82 -1.67
C SER A 175 -17.11 -43.27 -1.92
N ARG A 176 -16.57 -43.54 -3.10
CA ARG A 176 -15.99 -44.83 -3.46
C ARG A 176 -14.56 -44.98 -2.95
N GLY A 177 -13.84 -43.89 -2.81
CA GLY A 177 -12.45 -43.84 -2.37
C GLY A 177 -12.25 -43.63 -0.88
N LEU A 178 -13.24 -43.87 -0.03
CA LEU A 178 -13.12 -43.66 1.43
C LEU A 178 -12.00 -44.48 2.08
N GLY A 179 -11.67 -45.65 1.51
CA GLY A 179 -10.56 -46.48 1.97
C GLY A 179 -9.16 -45.80 1.82
N GLU A 180 -9.00 -44.93 0.87
CA GLU A 180 -7.72 -44.21 0.63
C GLU A 180 -7.41 -43.17 1.74
N PHE A 181 -8.40 -42.87 2.59
CA PHE A 181 -8.23 -41.97 3.74
C PHE A 181 -7.77 -42.68 5.01
N GLU A 182 -7.60 -44.01 5.00
CA GLU A 182 -7.18 -44.74 6.21
C GLU A 182 -5.73 -45.27 6.08
N PRO A 183 -4.86 -44.91 7.06
CA PRO A 183 -5.08 -43.99 8.20
C PRO A 183 -4.97 -42.53 7.78
N PHE A 184 -5.94 -41.68 8.19
CA PHE A 184 -6.01 -40.27 7.78
C PHE A 184 -4.73 -39.46 8.11
N PHE A 185 -4.18 -39.65 9.31
CA PHE A 185 -2.91 -39.05 9.73
C PHE A 185 -1.76 -40.06 9.62
N SER A 186 -1.54 -40.64 8.45
CA SER A 186 -0.53 -41.66 8.21
C SER A 186 0.91 -41.24 8.62
N SER A 187 1.25 -39.95 8.47
CA SER A 187 2.56 -39.39 8.86
C SER A 187 2.53 -38.70 10.23
N GLY A 188 1.48 -38.88 11.01
CA GLY A 188 1.29 -38.28 12.32
C GLY A 188 1.12 -36.75 12.27
N SER A 189 1.00 -36.14 13.46
CA SER A 189 0.83 -34.68 13.59
C SER A 189 2.00 -33.85 13.03
N GLY A 190 3.22 -34.38 13.11
CA GLY A 190 4.42 -33.72 12.58
C GLY A 190 4.39 -33.58 11.06
N GLY A 191 4.01 -34.64 10.35
CA GLY A 191 3.86 -34.63 8.90
C GLY A 191 2.73 -33.70 8.44
N PHE A 192 1.60 -33.73 9.14
CA PHE A 192 0.46 -32.84 8.88
C PHE A 192 0.85 -31.35 8.99
N ILE A 193 1.54 -30.96 10.09
CA ILE A 193 1.94 -29.56 10.30
C ILE A 193 3.01 -29.16 9.26
N ALA A 194 3.93 -30.06 8.91
CA ALA A 194 4.91 -29.79 7.86
C ALA A 194 4.25 -29.60 6.49
N ALA A 195 3.18 -30.34 6.19
CA ALA A 195 2.39 -30.14 4.99
C ALA A 195 1.64 -28.79 4.99
N ILE A 196 1.06 -28.36 6.12
CA ILE A 196 0.49 -27.01 6.24
C ILE A 196 1.54 -25.95 5.87
N GLY A 197 2.74 -26.04 6.44
CA GLY A 197 3.84 -25.14 6.10
C GLY A 197 4.22 -25.18 4.62
N LEU A 198 4.31 -26.39 4.04
CA LEU A 198 4.65 -26.59 2.64
C LEU A 198 3.62 -25.98 1.69
N VAL A 199 2.32 -26.19 1.92
CA VAL A 199 1.26 -25.68 1.04
C VAL A 199 1.01 -24.20 1.14
N PHE A 200 1.64 -23.52 2.12
CA PHE A 200 1.50 -22.07 2.31
C PHE A 200 1.96 -21.26 1.09
N VAL A 201 2.91 -21.77 0.32
CA VAL A 201 3.33 -21.14 -0.97
C VAL A 201 2.15 -20.93 -1.91
N SER A 202 1.15 -21.79 -1.86
CA SER A 202 -0.05 -21.71 -2.70
C SER A 202 -0.81 -20.40 -2.46
N TYR A 203 -0.88 -19.92 -1.23
CA TYR A 203 -1.57 -18.69 -0.84
C TYR A 203 -0.73 -17.42 -1.02
N GLY A 204 0.56 -17.55 -1.29
CA GLY A 204 1.50 -16.42 -1.47
C GLY A 204 1.15 -15.47 -2.63
N GLY A 205 0.28 -15.88 -3.55
CA GLY A 205 -0.17 -15.08 -4.68
C GLY A 205 -1.16 -13.97 -4.32
N LEU A 206 -1.91 -14.13 -3.24
CA LEU A 206 -2.89 -13.14 -2.76
C LEU A 206 -2.25 -11.78 -2.45
N THR A 207 -0.99 -11.76 -2.05
CA THR A 207 -0.26 -10.52 -1.76
C THR A 207 0.09 -9.68 -2.99
N LYS A 208 -0.10 -10.21 -4.22
CA LYS A 208 0.15 -9.47 -5.46
C LYS A 208 -0.76 -8.23 -5.61
N VAL A 209 -1.93 -8.24 -4.96
CA VAL A 209 -2.86 -7.10 -4.94
C VAL A 209 -2.20 -5.83 -4.38
N ALA A 210 -1.30 -5.96 -3.41
CA ALA A 210 -0.59 -4.82 -2.83
C ALA A 210 0.25 -4.05 -3.86
N SER A 211 0.73 -4.72 -4.92
CA SER A 211 1.54 -4.07 -5.97
C SER A 211 0.73 -3.30 -7.00
N ILE A 212 -0.59 -3.52 -7.06
CA ILE A 212 -1.53 -2.87 -7.98
C ILE A 212 -2.54 -1.98 -7.26
N ALA A 213 -2.39 -1.81 -5.95
CA ALA A 213 -3.35 -1.07 -5.11
C ALA A 213 -3.58 0.38 -5.60
N GLU A 214 -2.58 0.98 -6.23
CA GLU A 214 -2.61 2.32 -6.83
C GLU A 214 -3.59 2.43 -8.01
N GLU A 215 -3.79 1.34 -8.76
CA GLU A 215 -4.62 1.29 -9.95
C GLU A 215 -6.08 0.90 -9.63
N VAL A 216 -6.40 0.61 -8.36
CA VAL A 216 -7.71 0.11 -7.93
C VAL A 216 -8.69 1.27 -7.71
N GLU A 217 -9.88 1.15 -8.30
CA GLU A 217 -11.04 2.02 -8.03
C GLU A 217 -11.59 1.68 -6.63
N ASP A 218 -11.93 2.69 -5.83
CA ASP A 218 -12.41 2.53 -4.45
C ASP A 218 -11.60 1.46 -3.67
N PRO A 219 -10.30 1.71 -3.40
CA PRO A 219 -9.42 0.73 -2.77
C PRO A 219 -9.91 0.29 -1.39
N SER A 220 -10.60 1.16 -0.66
CA SER A 220 -11.16 0.88 0.68
C SER A 220 -12.13 -0.30 0.68
N ARG A 221 -12.87 -0.48 -0.40
CA ARG A 221 -13.86 -1.54 -0.57
C ARG A 221 -13.35 -2.69 -1.44
N ASN A 222 -12.77 -2.36 -2.61
CA ASN A 222 -12.46 -3.35 -3.64
C ASN A 222 -11.26 -4.23 -3.28
N ILE A 223 -10.26 -3.69 -2.55
CA ILE A 223 -9.10 -4.48 -2.12
C ILE A 223 -9.49 -5.53 -1.08
N PRO A 224 -10.10 -5.18 0.08
CA PRO A 224 -10.46 -6.19 1.08
C PRO A 224 -11.41 -7.25 0.54
N LEU A 225 -12.46 -6.84 -0.18
CA LEU A 225 -13.44 -7.77 -0.74
C LEU A 225 -12.80 -8.68 -1.79
N GLY A 226 -11.98 -8.15 -2.70
CA GLY A 226 -11.33 -8.93 -3.74
C GLY A 226 -10.35 -9.96 -3.16
N VAL A 227 -9.57 -9.60 -2.14
CA VAL A 227 -8.63 -10.49 -1.46
C VAL A 227 -9.37 -11.59 -0.69
N ILE A 228 -10.41 -11.24 0.07
CA ILE A 228 -11.19 -12.21 0.87
C ILE A 228 -11.92 -13.18 -0.06
N LEU A 229 -12.60 -12.71 -1.10
CA LEU A 229 -13.26 -13.57 -2.09
C LEU A 229 -12.25 -14.50 -2.77
N SER A 230 -11.08 -13.98 -3.15
CA SER A 230 -10.02 -14.78 -3.76
C SER A 230 -9.48 -15.83 -2.80
N LEU A 231 -9.30 -15.52 -1.52
CA LEU A 231 -8.88 -16.47 -0.50
C LEU A 231 -9.91 -17.60 -0.32
N ILE A 232 -11.20 -17.25 -0.22
CA ILE A 232 -12.28 -18.25 -0.08
C ILE A 232 -12.31 -19.16 -1.29
N VAL A 233 -12.37 -18.61 -2.51
CA VAL A 233 -12.44 -19.39 -3.74
C VAL A 233 -11.19 -20.28 -3.89
N SER A 234 -10.00 -19.73 -3.66
CA SER A 234 -8.76 -20.53 -3.75
C SER A 234 -8.73 -21.64 -2.70
N THR A 235 -9.17 -21.38 -1.46
CA THR A 235 -9.21 -22.39 -0.40
C THR A 235 -10.18 -23.52 -0.75
N VAL A 236 -11.35 -23.19 -1.27
CA VAL A 236 -12.34 -24.19 -1.72
C VAL A 236 -11.78 -25.03 -2.87
N VAL A 237 -11.24 -24.37 -3.91
CA VAL A 237 -10.67 -25.05 -5.10
C VAL A 237 -9.50 -25.95 -4.72
N TYR A 238 -8.61 -25.49 -3.84
CA TYR A 238 -7.50 -26.30 -3.34
C TYR A 238 -7.98 -27.50 -2.53
N THR A 239 -8.83 -27.24 -1.53
CA THR A 239 -9.28 -28.31 -0.62
C THR A 239 -10.07 -29.37 -1.35
N VAL A 240 -11.05 -28.96 -2.18
CA VAL A 240 -11.90 -29.92 -2.91
C VAL A 240 -11.13 -30.57 -4.05
N GLY A 241 -10.28 -29.81 -4.77
CA GLY A 241 -9.46 -30.37 -5.84
C GLY A 241 -8.50 -31.45 -5.36
N VAL A 242 -7.83 -31.22 -4.21
CA VAL A 242 -6.95 -32.21 -3.58
C VAL A 242 -7.74 -33.34 -2.94
N LEU A 243 -8.92 -33.07 -2.36
CA LEU A 243 -9.81 -34.10 -1.83
C LEU A 243 -10.16 -35.15 -2.89
N VAL A 244 -10.58 -34.68 -4.08
CA VAL A 244 -10.91 -35.59 -5.21
C VAL A 244 -9.67 -36.37 -5.64
N ALA A 245 -8.52 -35.73 -5.80
CA ALA A 245 -7.29 -36.40 -6.20
C ALA A 245 -6.87 -37.49 -5.22
N VAL A 246 -6.91 -37.21 -3.91
CA VAL A 246 -6.56 -38.19 -2.84
C VAL A 246 -7.56 -39.34 -2.77
N ALA A 247 -8.85 -39.10 -3.06
CA ALA A 247 -9.88 -40.14 -3.03
C ALA A 247 -9.82 -41.10 -4.22
N VAL A 248 -9.37 -40.60 -5.36
CA VAL A 248 -9.47 -41.35 -6.62
C VAL A 248 -8.15 -42.02 -7.01
N VAL A 249 -7.01 -41.39 -6.73
CA VAL A 249 -5.69 -41.88 -7.08
C VAL A 249 -5.06 -42.57 -5.86
N PRO A 250 -4.57 -43.83 -6.00
CA PRO A 250 -3.87 -44.53 -4.93
C PRO A 250 -2.70 -43.72 -4.40
N ALA A 251 -2.54 -43.67 -3.06
CA ALA A 251 -1.56 -42.79 -2.38
C ALA A 251 -0.11 -43.01 -2.88
N ASN A 252 0.28 -44.25 -3.18
CA ASN A 252 1.64 -44.56 -3.68
C ASN A 252 1.90 -43.98 -5.08
N ASP A 253 0.90 -43.95 -5.95
CA ASP A 253 1.00 -43.37 -7.28
C ASP A 253 1.00 -41.84 -7.19
N LEU A 254 0.14 -41.29 -6.32
CA LEU A 254 -0.02 -39.86 -6.13
C LEU A 254 1.25 -39.14 -5.63
N ILE A 255 2.03 -39.80 -4.77
CA ILE A 255 3.28 -39.25 -4.21
C ILE A 255 4.32 -38.93 -5.29
N THR A 256 4.40 -39.75 -6.33
CA THR A 256 5.38 -39.61 -7.41
C THR A 256 4.84 -38.93 -8.65
N ASP A 257 3.54 -38.66 -8.67
CA ASP A 257 2.85 -38.10 -9.82
C ASP A 257 3.16 -36.61 -10.01
N PRO A 258 3.73 -36.19 -11.15
CA PRO A 258 3.96 -34.76 -11.44
C PRO A 258 2.70 -34.01 -11.85
N ALA A 259 1.58 -34.68 -12.07
CA ALA A 259 0.33 -34.08 -12.56
C ALA A 259 -0.92 -34.66 -11.86
N PRO A 260 -0.96 -34.63 -10.51
CA PRO A 260 -1.95 -35.40 -9.73
C PRO A 260 -3.42 -35.12 -10.07
N LEU A 261 -3.77 -33.88 -10.44
CA LEU A 261 -5.14 -33.54 -10.80
C LEU A 261 -5.52 -34.05 -12.20
N HIS A 262 -4.54 -34.11 -13.11
CA HIS A 262 -4.78 -34.71 -14.43
C HIS A 262 -5.00 -36.22 -14.32
N THR A 263 -4.11 -36.91 -13.60
CA THR A 263 -4.25 -38.37 -13.38
C THR A 263 -5.57 -38.71 -12.69
N ALA A 264 -5.97 -37.91 -11.70
CA ALA A 264 -7.29 -38.05 -11.10
C ALA A 264 -8.43 -37.85 -12.15
N ALA A 265 -8.32 -36.78 -12.97
CA ALA A 265 -9.33 -36.48 -13.99
C ALA A 265 -9.51 -37.62 -15.01
N GLU A 266 -8.44 -38.31 -15.41
CA GLU A 266 -8.50 -39.43 -16.31
C GLU A 266 -9.37 -40.60 -15.78
N MET A 267 -9.51 -40.73 -14.46
CA MET A 267 -10.27 -41.79 -13.83
C MET A 267 -11.80 -41.59 -13.88
N PHE A 268 -12.27 -40.32 -13.95
CA PHE A 268 -13.71 -40.05 -13.90
C PHE A 268 -14.22 -39.05 -14.96
N MET A 269 -13.32 -38.35 -15.66
CA MET A 269 -13.69 -37.44 -16.73
C MET A 269 -13.50 -38.09 -18.11
N PRO A 270 -14.28 -37.71 -19.13
CA PRO A 270 -13.95 -38.05 -20.51
C PRO A 270 -12.54 -37.55 -20.88
N ALA A 271 -11.87 -38.23 -21.81
CA ALA A 271 -10.52 -37.88 -22.27
C ALA A 271 -10.37 -36.38 -22.66
N VAL A 272 -11.41 -35.82 -23.28
CA VAL A 272 -11.47 -34.37 -23.59
C VAL A 272 -11.46 -33.53 -22.31
N GLY A 273 -12.17 -33.96 -21.26
CA GLY A 273 -12.19 -33.29 -19.95
C GLY A 273 -10.83 -33.30 -19.26
N ALA A 274 -10.17 -34.48 -19.23
CA ALA A 274 -8.80 -34.58 -18.71
C ALA A 274 -7.81 -33.71 -19.50
N GLY A 275 -7.95 -33.62 -20.82
CA GLY A 275 -7.19 -32.69 -21.66
C GLY A 275 -7.41 -31.22 -21.32
N PHE A 276 -8.64 -30.82 -20.97
CA PHE A 276 -8.92 -29.48 -20.50
C PHE A 276 -8.28 -29.21 -19.15
N VAL A 277 -8.08 -30.18 -18.26
CA VAL A 277 -7.32 -29.99 -17.00
C VAL A 277 -5.86 -29.68 -17.31
N ILE A 278 -5.23 -30.32 -18.31
CA ILE A 278 -3.87 -29.94 -18.77
C ILE A 278 -3.86 -28.50 -19.28
N ALA A 279 -4.81 -28.15 -20.16
CA ALA A 279 -4.90 -26.80 -20.74
C ALA A 279 -5.09 -25.73 -19.65
N ALA A 280 -5.94 -26.00 -18.65
CA ALA A 280 -6.15 -25.11 -17.50
C ALA A 280 -4.88 -24.98 -16.64
N ALA A 281 -4.15 -26.06 -16.41
CA ALA A 281 -2.88 -26.05 -15.69
C ALA A 281 -1.81 -25.23 -16.42
N LEU A 282 -1.62 -25.46 -17.72
CA LEU A 282 -0.68 -24.70 -18.54
C LEU A 282 -1.02 -23.20 -18.58
N ALA A 283 -2.31 -22.87 -18.73
CA ALA A 283 -2.76 -21.48 -18.66
C ALA A 283 -2.49 -20.84 -17.30
N ALA A 284 -2.75 -21.57 -16.20
CA ALA A 284 -2.48 -21.10 -14.84
C ALA A 284 -0.98 -20.86 -14.58
N PHE A 285 -0.12 -21.80 -15.01
CA PHE A 285 1.34 -21.63 -14.90
C PHE A 285 1.85 -20.47 -15.73
N ALA A 286 1.40 -20.33 -16.99
CA ALA A 286 1.80 -19.24 -17.87
C ALA A 286 1.37 -17.86 -17.29
N SER A 287 0.12 -17.77 -16.80
CA SER A 287 -0.39 -16.56 -16.16
C SER A 287 0.41 -16.20 -14.91
N ALA A 288 0.69 -17.19 -14.06
CA ALA A 288 1.46 -16.99 -12.83
C ALA A 288 2.89 -16.54 -13.11
N ALA A 289 3.60 -17.19 -14.05
CA ALA A 289 4.97 -16.87 -14.41
C ALA A 289 5.08 -15.48 -15.05
N ASN A 290 4.21 -15.15 -15.99
CA ASN A 290 4.23 -13.85 -16.66
C ASN A 290 3.98 -12.69 -15.66
N ALA A 291 2.91 -12.78 -14.89
CA ALA A 291 2.61 -11.77 -13.87
C ALA A 291 3.65 -11.75 -12.73
N GLY A 292 4.20 -12.91 -12.38
CA GLY A 292 5.15 -13.07 -11.29
C GLY A 292 6.51 -12.46 -11.59
N ILE A 293 7.07 -12.68 -12.77
CA ILE A 293 8.35 -12.09 -13.20
C ILE A 293 8.26 -10.56 -13.16
N LEU A 294 7.18 -9.98 -13.69
CA LEU A 294 6.99 -8.53 -13.67
C LEU A 294 6.81 -7.99 -12.25
N ALA A 295 6.02 -8.68 -11.42
CA ALA A 295 5.83 -8.30 -10.03
C ALA A 295 7.14 -8.37 -9.23
N ALA A 296 7.91 -9.45 -9.39
CA ALA A 296 9.21 -9.61 -8.73
C ALA A 296 10.21 -8.54 -9.15
N ALA A 297 10.29 -8.20 -10.45
CA ALA A 297 11.20 -7.18 -10.98
C ALA A 297 10.95 -5.76 -10.43
N ARG A 298 9.73 -5.48 -9.96
CA ARG A 298 9.40 -4.18 -9.33
C ARG A 298 10.02 -3.99 -7.94
N TYR A 299 10.39 -5.07 -7.22
CA TYR A 299 11.01 -4.95 -5.89
C TYR A 299 12.43 -4.37 -5.95
N PRO A 300 13.36 -4.90 -6.76
CA PRO A 300 14.67 -4.26 -6.97
C PRO A 300 14.55 -2.81 -7.44
N MET A 301 13.59 -2.50 -8.31
CA MET A 301 13.32 -1.14 -8.78
C MET A 301 12.86 -0.23 -7.63
N ALA A 302 11.90 -0.66 -6.80
CA ALA A 302 11.43 0.11 -5.67
C ALA A 302 12.54 0.36 -4.63
N MET A 303 13.33 -0.67 -4.32
CA MET A 303 14.49 -0.55 -3.42
C MET A 303 15.57 0.38 -4.00
N SER A 304 15.72 0.43 -5.32
CA SER A 304 16.66 1.33 -5.98
C SER A 304 16.21 2.79 -5.90
N ARG A 305 14.90 3.06 -5.98
CA ARG A 305 14.34 4.42 -5.77
C ARG A 305 14.66 4.96 -4.39
N ASP A 306 14.64 4.10 -3.37
CA ASP A 306 14.97 4.46 -1.98
C ASP A 306 16.48 4.41 -1.68
N GLY A 307 17.34 4.26 -2.71
CA GLY A 307 18.81 4.23 -2.55
C GLY A 307 19.39 2.92 -2.01
N LEU A 308 18.56 1.89 -1.80
CA LEU A 308 18.97 0.60 -1.21
C LEU A 308 19.64 -0.36 -2.23
N MET A 309 19.45 -0.10 -3.53
CA MET A 309 20.05 -0.86 -4.63
C MET A 309 20.67 0.06 -5.67
N SER A 310 21.38 -0.53 -6.64
CA SER A 310 22.03 0.24 -7.73
C SER A 310 20.99 0.99 -8.57
N PRO A 311 21.25 2.25 -8.98
CA PRO A 311 20.38 3.04 -9.87
C PRO A 311 20.04 2.35 -11.19
N LYS A 312 20.85 1.39 -11.64
CA LYS A 312 20.59 0.60 -12.86
C LYS A 312 19.22 -0.11 -12.82
N PHE A 313 18.72 -0.48 -11.64
CA PHE A 313 17.42 -1.13 -11.53
C PHE A 313 16.23 -0.19 -11.80
N MET A 314 16.46 1.11 -11.90
CA MET A 314 15.46 2.09 -12.35
C MET A 314 15.37 2.20 -13.87
N GLU A 315 16.33 1.64 -14.62
CA GLU A 315 16.33 1.71 -16.08
C GLU A 315 15.13 0.94 -16.65
N MET A 316 14.34 1.65 -17.43
CA MET A 316 13.17 1.11 -18.11
C MET A 316 13.46 0.73 -19.55
N THR A 317 12.84 -0.34 -20.04
CA THR A 317 12.83 -0.66 -21.49
C THR A 317 11.99 0.37 -22.25
N LYS A 318 12.08 0.35 -23.58
CA LYS A 318 11.20 1.14 -24.47
C LYS A 318 9.70 0.85 -24.24
N PHE A 319 9.38 -0.25 -23.61
CA PHE A 319 8.03 -0.70 -23.30
C PHE A 319 7.57 -0.38 -21.87
N GLY A 320 8.39 0.35 -21.09
CA GLY A 320 8.07 0.74 -19.72
C GLY A 320 8.18 -0.39 -18.68
N THR A 321 9.09 -1.36 -18.92
CA THR A 321 9.35 -2.47 -17.97
C THR A 321 10.77 -2.37 -17.39
N PRO A 322 11.01 -2.75 -16.10
CA PRO A 322 12.30 -2.61 -15.44
C PRO A 322 13.28 -3.69 -15.94
N LEU A 323 14.17 -3.34 -16.88
CA LEU A 323 15.06 -4.26 -17.59
C LEU A 323 15.91 -5.12 -16.65
N TRP A 324 16.70 -4.49 -15.80
CA TRP A 324 17.65 -5.19 -14.92
C TRP A 324 16.92 -6.00 -13.82
N GLY A 325 15.77 -5.52 -13.37
CA GLY A 325 14.92 -6.26 -12.46
C GLY A 325 14.39 -7.56 -13.06
N ILE A 326 13.97 -7.54 -14.34
CA ILE A 326 13.48 -8.73 -15.07
C ILE A 326 14.63 -9.71 -15.29
N ILE A 327 15.80 -9.23 -15.75
CA ILE A 327 16.98 -10.08 -15.97
C ILE A 327 17.42 -10.74 -14.67
N LEU A 328 17.54 -9.98 -13.58
CA LEU A 328 17.90 -10.54 -12.26
C LEU A 328 16.90 -11.60 -11.80
N THR A 329 15.61 -11.37 -12.00
CA THR A 329 14.54 -12.31 -11.64
C THR A 329 14.65 -13.59 -12.45
N GLY A 330 14.78 -13.49 -13.78
CA GLY A 330 14.94 -14.66 -14.67
C GLY A 330 16.21 -15.46 -14.36
N ALA A 331 17.35 -14.78 -14.14
CA ALA A 331 18.60 -15.43 -13.75
C ALA A 331 18.48 -16.13 -12.38
N GLY A 332 17.82 -15.49 -11.41
CA GLY A 332 17.54 -16.09 -10.10
C GLY A 332 16.66 -17.34 -10.22
N MET A 333 15.62 -17.32 -11.05
CA MET A 333 14.77 -18.49 -11.31
C MET A 333 15.56 -19.64 -11.95
N ALA A 334 16.37 -19.34 -12.98
CA ALA A 334 17.21 -20.34 -13.63
C ALA A 334 18.22 -20.96 -12.64
N PHE A 335 18.88 -20.14 -11.84
CA PHE A 335 19.78 -20.62 -10.79
C PHE A 335 19.07 -21.56 -9.81
N ILE A 336 17.88 -21.21 -9.33
CA ILE A 336 17.09 -22.01 -8.39
C ILE A 336 16.71 -23.36 -8.99
N VAL A 337 16.26 -23.40 -10.26
CA VAL A 337 15.89 -24.66 -10.97
C VAL A 337 17.11 -25.58 -11.18
N ILE A 338 18.28 -24.99 -11.42
CA ILE A 338 19.54 -25.75 -11.56
C ILE A 338 19.98 -26.31 -10.19
N ALA A 339 19.96 -25.48 -9.16
CA ALA A 339 20.54 -25.78 -7.84
C ALA A 339 19.64 -26.72 -7.01
N PHE A 340 18.31 -26.66 -7.16
CA PHE A 340 17.37 -27.33 -6.26
C PHE A 340 16.39 -28.22 -7.01
N GLY A 341 15.93 -29.28 -6.36
CA GLY A 341 14.78 -30.08 -6.81
C GLY A 341 13.45 -29.40 -6.46
N ALA A 342 12.38 -29.77 -7.18
CA ALA A 342 11.05 -29.15 -7.05
C ALA A 342 10.52 -29.10 -5.60
N GLY A 343 10.63 -30.17 -4.83
CA GLY A 343 10.19 -30.22 -3.44
C GLY A 343 10.98 -29.27 -2.51
N ALA A 344 12.29 -29.07 -2.78
CA ALA A 344 13.10 -28.10 -2.03
C ALA A 344 12.69 -26.67 -2.39
N ILE A 345 12.44 -26.38 -3.69
CA ILE A 345 11.97 -25.07 -4.14
C ILE A 345 10.64 -24.71 -3.46
N ALA A 346 9.69 -25.65 -3.40
CA ALA A 346 8.40 -25.45 -2.74
C ALA A 346 8.54 -25.12 -1.25
N LYS A 347 9.38 -25.85 -0.52
CA LYS A 347 9.66 -25.59 0.92
C LYS A 347 10.29 -24.22 1.14
N LEU A 348 11.28 -23.85 0.33
CA LEU A 348 11.96 -22.58 0.40
C LEU A 348 11.03 -21.41 0.05
N ALA A 349 10.24 -21.57 -1.01
CA ALA A 349 9.22 -20.58 -1.39
C ALA A 349 8.23 -20.35 -0.24
N SER A 350 7.73 -21.42 0.39
CA SER A 350 6.85 -21.34 1.56
C SER A 350 7.50 -20.61 2.73
N ALA A 351 8.76 -20.91 3.04
CA ALA A 351 9.48 -20.26 4.13
C ALA A 351 9.57 -18.73 3.92
N PHE A 352 9.95 -18.27 2.73
CA PHE A 352 10.00 -16.84 2.42
C PHE A 352 8.61 -16.18 2.34
N VAL A 353 7.58 -16.92 1.92
CA VAL A 353 6.18 -16.46 2.02
C VAL A 353 5.79 -16.22 3.48
N LEU A 354 6.11 -17.13 4.38
CA LEU A 354 5.83 -16.99 5.81
C LEU A 354 6.58 -15.80 6.42
N VAL A 355 7.86 -15.58 6.07
CA VAL A 355 8.63 -14.41 6.53
C VAL A 355 7.93 -13.11 6.14
N LYS A 356 7.61 -12.94 4.85
CA LYS A 356 6.95 -11.70 4.40
C LYS A 356 5.60 -11.47 5.05
N LEU A 357 4.81 -12.53 5.29
CA LEU A 357 3.50 -12.42 5.94
C LEU A 357 3.64 -12.08 7.44
N GLY A 358 4.65 -12.62 8.11
CA GLY A 358 4.99 -12.23 9.48
C GLY A 358 5.36 -10.75 9.57
N LEU A 359 6.19 -10.26 8.65
CA LEU A 359 6.59 -8.84 8.61
C LEU A 359 5.42 -7.90 8.33
N VAL A 360 4.46 -8.30 7.49
CA VAL A 360 3.25 -7.51 7.20
C VAL A 360 2.37 -7.39 8.45
N ASN A 361 2.16 -8.49 9.18
CA ASN A 361 1.42 -8.45 10.43
C ASN A 361 2.12 -7.55 11.47
N LEU A 362 3.44 -7.63 11.56
CA LEU A 362 4.25 -6.78 12.44
C LEU A 362 4.14 -5.30 12.04
N ALA A 363 4.13 -5.00 10.74
CA ALA A 363 3.99 -3.63 10.25
C ALA A 363 2.66 -2.98 10.67
N VAL A 364 1.54 -3.72 10.65
CA VAL A 364 0.24 -3.22 11.16
C VAL A 364 0.32 -2.91 12.64
N ILE A 365 0.93 -3.80 13.45
CA ILE A 365 1.08 -3.57 14.90
C ILE A 365 1.86 -2.26 15.14
N ILE A 366 2.99 -2.08 14.46
CA ILE A 366 3.85 -0.90 14.63
C ILE A 366 3.13 0.37 14.19
N LEU A 367 2.54 0.40 13.00
CA LEU A 367 1.86 1.60 12.49
C LEU A 367 0.68 2.04 13.37
N ARG A 368 -0.12 1.08 13.88
CA ARG A 368 -1.20 1.39 14.82
C ARG A 368 -0.69 1.81 16.19
N SER A 369 0.38 1.17 16.69
CA SER A 369 0.96 1.51 18.00
C SER A 369 1.70 2.84 18.00
N ALA A 370 2.26 3.23 16.84
CA ALA A 370 2.89 4.53 16.65
C ALA A 370 1.89 5.69 16.70
N LYS A 371 0.57 5.41 16.56
CA LYS A 371 -0.51 6.43 16.57
C LYS A 371 -0.23 7.58 15.59
N ILE A 372 0.25 7.25 14.41
CA ILE A 372 0.52 8.21 13.34
C ILE A 372 -0.80 8.81 12.88
N SER A 373 -0.95 10.14 12.90
CA SER A 373 -2.21 10.83 12.57
C SER A 373 -2.64 10.60 11.13
N SER A 374 -1.70 10.54 10.19
CA SER A 374 -1.95 10.25 8.77
C SER A 374 -2.21 8.77 8.46
N TYR A 375 -2.00 7.85 9.40
CA TYR A 375 -2.35 6.45 9.20
C TYR A 375 -3.86 6.22 9.34
N ALA A 376 -4.60 6.46 8.25
CA ALA A 376 -6.06 6.35 8.19
C ALA A 376 -6.48 5.28 7.17
N PRO A 377 -6.36 3.97 7.49
CA PRO A 377 -6.73 2.91 6.58
C PRO A 377 -8.25 2.90 6.30
N GLY A 378 -8.62 2.78 5.02
CA GLY A 378 -10.02 2.64 4.61
C GLY A 378 -10.65 1.31 5.06
N PHE A 379 -9.81 0.31 5.34
CA PHE A 379 -10.22 -0.97 5.96
C PHE A 379 -9.34 -1.23 7.18
N ARG A 380 -9.96 -1.52 8.34
CA ARG A 380 -9.25 -1.88 9.58
C ARG A 380 -9.45 -3.35 9.89
N THR A 381 -8.35 -4.07 10.10
CA THR A 381 -8.38 -5.49 10.51
C THR A 381 -9.09 -5.64 11.83
N PRO A 382 -10.10 -6.55 11.93
CA PRO A 382 -10.80 -6.82 13.17
C PRO A 382 -9.92 -7.56 14.19
N LEU A 383 -10.34 -7.54 15.47
CA LEU A 383 -9.67 -8.23 16.59
C LEU A 383 -8.19 -7.86 16.77
N TYR A 384 -7.82 -6.63 16.45
CA TYR A 384 -6.48 -6.10 16.71
C TYR A 384 -6.18 -6.06 18.23
N PRO A 385 -4.97 -6.41 18.70
CA PRO A 385 -3.80 -6.89 17.96
C PRO A 385 -3.74 -8.42 17.79
N PHE A 386 -4.72 -9.16 18.29
CA PHE A 386 -4.69 -10.63 18.36
C PHE A 386 -4.54 -11.28 16.98
N THR A 387 -5.24 -10.77 15.97
CA THR A 387 -5.14 -11.26 14.59
C THR A 387 -3.71 -11.23 14.08
N GLN A 388 -3.00 -10.12 14.28
CA GLN A 388 -1.62 -9.96 13.84
C GLN A 388 -0.65 -10.82 14.64
N ILE A 389 -0.81 -10.88 15.97
CA ILE A 389 0.04 -11.72 16.84
C ILE A 389 -0.08 -13.18 16.44
N ILE A 390 -1.31 -13.68 16.24
CA ILE A 390 -1.55 -15.06 15.79
C ILE A 390 -0.85 -15.29 14.43
N GLY A 391 -0.98 -14.37 13.48
CA GLY A 391 -0.33 -14.46 12.17
C GLY A 391 1.19 -14.51 12.26
N ILE A 392 1.82 -13.76 13.16
CA ILE A 392 3.28 -13.78 13.41
C ILE A 392 3.69 -15.12 14.02
N VAL A 393 3.00 -15.55 15.09
CA VAL A 393 3.33 -16.81 15.80
C VAL A 393 3.20 -18.01 14.85
N ILE A 394 2.13 -18.06 14.05
CA ILE A 394 1.92 -19.10 13.05
C ILE A 394 3.05 -19.09 12.01
N SER A 395 3.42 -17.91 11.50
CA SER A 395 4.48 -17.79 10.50
C SER A 395 5.80 -18.34 11.04
N ILE A 396 6.19 -17.95 12.25
CA ILE A 396 7.41 -18.44 12.91
C ILE A 396 7.33 -19.95 13.13
N TYR A 397 6.23 -20.44 13.69
CA TYR A 397 6.06 -21.85 14.01
C TYR A 397 6.15 -22.74 12.77
N LEU A 398 5.48 -22.34 11.67
CA LEU A 398 5.49 -23.11 10.43
C LEU A 398 6.88 -23.11 9.76
N ILE A 399 7.65 -22.00 9.85
CA ILE A 399 9.05 -21.98 9.35
C ILE A 399 9.89 -23.04 10.04
N PHE A 400 9.79 -23.19 11.38
CA PHE A 400 10.49 -24.24 12.11
C PHE A 400 10.06 -25.66 11.70
N LYS A 401 8.78 -25.86 11.33
CA LYS A 401 8.25 -27.16 10.92
C LYS A 401 8.56 -27.54 9.47
N LEU A 402 8.98 -26.59 8.62
CA LEU A 402 9.45 -26.87 7.25
C LEU A 402 10.78 -27.61 7.20
N GLY A 403 11.53 -27.65 8.31
CA GLY A 403 12.80 -28.35 8.46
C GLY A 403 14.00 -27.42 8.59
N THR A 404 15.14 -28.02 8.91
CA THR A 404 16.39 -27.27 9.22
C THR A 404 16.95 -26.52 8.02
N PHE A 405 16.89 -27.10 6.82
CA PHE A 405 17.45 -26.48 5.61
C PHE A 405 16.72 -25.17 5.21
N PRO A 406 15.38 -25.10 5.10
CA PRO A 406 14.66 -23.84 4.89
C PRO A 406 14.94 -22.82 6.00
N LEU A 407 14.97 -23.23 7.25
CA LEU A 407 15.25 -22.35 8.39
C LEU A 407 16.63 -21.71 8.27
N LEU A 408 17.70 -22.51 8.05
CA LEU A 408 19.06 -22.00 7.90
C LEU A 408 19.18 -21.05 6.70
N LEU A 409 18.51 -21.35 5.59
CA LEU A 409 18.56 -20.49 4.40
C LEU A 409 17.83 -19.15 4.64
N VAL A 410 16.69 -19.16 5.32
CA VAL A 410 15.99 -17.93 5.73
C VAL A 410 16.86 -17.11 6.70
N CYS A 411 17.43 -17.74 7.72
CA CYS A 411 18.34 -17.05 8.67
C CYS A 411 19.57 -16.48 7.95
N GLY A 412 20.19 -17.26 7.08
CA GLY A 412 21.36 -16.82 6.29
C GLY A 412 21.01 -15.67 5.35
N ALA A 413 19.87 -15.74 4.65
CA ALA A 413 19.38 -14.67 3.79
C ALA A 413 19.04 -13.40 4.59
N THR A 414 18.46 -13.54 5.77
CA THR A 414 18.18 -12.43 6.69
C THR A 414 19.48 -11.74 7.12
N VAL A 415 20.47 -12.52 7.59
CA VAL A 415 21.78 -11.99 7.98
C VAL A 415 22.46 -11.31 6.79
N ALA A 416 22.51 -11.97 5.63
CA ALA A 416 23.11 -11.39 4.41
C ALA A 416 22.43 -10.08 4.00
N THR A 417 21.11 -10.00 4.10
CA THR A 417 20.35 -8.79 3.79
C THR A 417 20.66 -7.66 4.78
N LEU A 418 20.74 -7.95 6.08
CA LEU A 418 21.09 -6.96 7.10
C LEU A 418 22.53 -6.48 6.96
N LEU A 419 23.47 -7.37 6.62
CA LEU A 419 24.87 -7.00 6.31
C LEU A 419 24.93 -6.12 5.05
N TRP A 420 24.21 -6.48 3.98
CA TRP A 420 24.09 -5.64 2.80
C TRP A 420 23.59 -4.24 3.15
N TYR A 421 22.52 -4.15 3.94
CA TYR A 421 21.99 -2.86 4.39
C TYR A 421 23.05 -2.08 5.19
N HIS A 422 23.74 -2.73 6.14
CA HIS A 422 24.72 -2.08 6.99
C HIS A 422 25.89 -1.49 6.20
N PHE A 423 26.45 -2.25 5.24
CA PHE A 423 27.62 -1.83 4.47
C PHE A 423 27.31 -0.91 3.30
N PHE A 424 26.19 -1.11 2.61
CA PHE A 424 25.85 -0.40 1.38
C PHE A 424 24.62 0.49 1.51
N GLY A 425 23.53 0.00 2.11
CA GLY A 425 22.25 0.70 2.17
C GLY A 425 22.31 1.92 3.05
N LYS A 426 22.79 1.80 4.29
CA LYS A 426 22.80 2.87 5.30
C LYS A 426 23.43 4.19 4.83
N LYS A 427 24.41 4.15 3.90
CA LYS A 427 25.11 5.34 3.39
C LYS A 427 24.36 6.08 2.28
N LYS A 428 23.37 5.46 1.65
CA LYS A 428 22.72 5.99 0.43
C LYS A 428 21.21 6.22 0.59
N VAL A 429 20.67 5.81 1.73
CA VAL A 429 19.23 5.92 2.01
C VAL A 429 18.87 7.38 2.19
N THR A 430 17.89 7.84 1.40
CA THR A 430 17.28 9.17 1.52
C THR A 430 16.22 9.23 2.62
N GLN A 431 15.74 8.07 3.07
CA GLN A 431 14.69 7.93 4.09
C GLN A 431 15.31 7.79 5.48
N SER A 432 14.91 8.63 6.44
CA SER A 432 15.58 8.74 7.75
C SER A 432 15.10 7.72 8.79
N SER A 433 13.81 7.46 8.94
CA SER A 433 13.30 6.62 10.03
C SER A 433 12.00 5.88 9.67
N GLY A 434 11.65 4.83 10.42
CA GLY A 434 10.37 4.13 10.33
C GLY A 434 9.47 4.48 11.53
N ALA A 435 8.19 4.16 11.44
CA ALA A 435 7.21 4.37 12.51
C ALA A 435 7.62 3.77 13.87
N ILE A 436 8.48 2.75 13.86
CA ILE A 436 9.03 2.13 15.06
C ILE A 436 9.83 3.13 15.90
N HIS A 437 10.50 4.12 15.29
CA HIS A 437 11.23 5.17 16.02
C HIS A 437 10.29 6.03 16.85
N GLN A 438 9.10 6.36 16.36
CA GLN A 438 8.11 7.11 17.14
C GLN A 438 7.66 6.36 18.40
N ILE A 439 7.62 5.03 18.36
CA ILE A 439 7.33 4.22 19.55
C ILE A 439 8.46 4.36 20.57
N PHE A 440 9.72 4.26 20.13
CA PHE A 440 10.89 4.41 21.00
C PHE A 440 11.06 5.83 21.51
N GLU A 441 10.79 6.83 20.71
CA GLU A 441 10.86 8.25 21.08
C GLU A 441 9.80 8.64 22.11
N ARG A 442 8.57 8.11 21.98
CA ARG A 442 7.55 8.25 23.03
C ARG A 442 7.94 7.58 24.34
N LEU A 443 8.72 6.51 24.29
CA LEU A 443 9.32 5.91 25.50
C LEU A 443 10.48 6.74 26.04
N GLY A 444 11.11 7.59 25.20
CA GLY A 444 12.28 8.42 25.49
C GLY A 444 12.06 9.95 25.49
N GLN A 445 10.83 10.43 25.33
CA GLN A 445 10.42 11.86 25.35
C GLN A 445 10.85 12.74 24.15
N ALA A 446 11.08 12.22 22.96
CA ALA A 446 11.26 13.02 21.74
C ALA A 446 10.43 12.48 20.57
N ALA A 447 9.64 13.30 19.89
CA ALA A 447 8.76 12.89 18.78
C ALA A 447 9.38 13.23 17.41
N ASP A 448 9.45 12.24 16.48
CA ASP A 448 9.87 12.47 15.07
C ASP A 448 8.65 12.32 14.13
N THR A 449 8.32 13.35 13.39
CA THR A 449 7.15 13.45 12.50
C THR A 449 7.45 13.06 11.04
N SER A 450 8.69 12.67 10.72
CA SER A 450 9.13 12.42 9.33
C SER A 450 8.32 11.35 8.59
N VAL A 451 7.93 10.27 9.29
CA VAL A 451 7.13 9.17 8.71
C VAL A 451 5.68 9.57 8.46
N ASP A 452 5.12 10.38 9.35
CA ASP A 452 3.78 10.94 9.20
C ASP A 452 3.72 11.84 7.96
N ARG A 453 4.74 12.68 7.76
CA ARG A 453 4.89 13.53 6.57
C ARG A 453 4.95 12.71 5.27
N GLU A 454 5.73 11.62 5.25
CA GLU A 454 5.83 10.77 4.06
C GLU A 454 4.53 10.02 3.74
N ILE A 455 3.82 9.53 4.77
CA ILE A 455 2.52 8.88 4.59
C ILE A 455 1.49 9.90 4.11
N SER A 456 1.47 11.10 4.68
CA SER A 456 0.63 12.21 4.24
C SER A 456 0.91 12.57 2.78
N ALA A 457 2.16 12.78 2.41
CA ALA A 457 2.55 13.10 1.04
C ALA A 457 2.18 11.97 0.05
N ALA A 458 2.31 10.70 0.45
CA ALA A 458 1.90 9.58 -0.36
C ALA A 458 0.38 9.49 -0.54
N MET A 459 -0.41 9.83 0.47
CA MET A 459 -1.87 9.87 0.37
C MET A 459 -2.36 11.07 -0.45
N GLN A 460 -1.73 12.23 -0.31
CA GLN A 460 -2.00 13.44 -1.09
C GLN A 460 -1.68 13.23 -2.57
N SER A 461 -0.51 12.68 -2.89
CA SER A 461 -0.10 12.41 -4.28
C SER A 461 -1.02 11.43 -5.02
N HIS A 462 -1.93 10.74 -4.33
CA HIS A 462 -2.86 9.77 -4.89
C HIS A 462 -4.33 10.24 -4.84
N GLY A 463 -4.60 11.50 -4.47
CA GLY A 463 -5.96 12.07 -4.41
C GLY A 463 -6.89 11.36 -3.40
N LEU A 464 -6.33 10.61 -2.45
CA LEU A 464 -7.10 9.93 -1.40
C LEU A 464 -7.52 10.87 -0.27
N ARG A 465 -6.98 12.08 -0.25
CA ARG A 465 -7.21 13.13 0.75
C ARG A 465 -7.70 14.45 0.14
N SER A 466 -8.39 14.43 -0.98
CA SER A 466 -8.91 15.67 -1.59
C SER A 466 -9.87 16.46 -0.68
N GLU A 467 -10.56 15.79 0.25
CA GLU A 467 -11.45 16.42 1.22
C GLU A 467 -10.77 16.79 2.56
N ASP A 468 -9.55 16.29 2.82
CA ASP A 468 -8.84 16.39 4.10
C ASP A 468 -7.46 17.06 3.96
N ASP A 469 -7.28 17.91 2.97
CA ASP A 469 -5.96 18.41 2.61
C ASP A 469 -5.46 19.48 3.60
N TYR A 470 -4.51 19.10 4.46
CA TYR A 470 -3.82 19.99 5.36
C TYR A 470 -3.11 21.12 4.59
N ALA A 471 -2.44 20.79 3.50
CA ALA A 471 -1.74 21.78 2.68
C ALA A 471 -2.71 22.79 2.08
N GLY A 472 -3.86 22.34 1.60
CA GLY A 472 -4.93 23.21 1.10
C GLY A 472 -5.52 24.11 2.21
N LEU A 473 -5.68 23.59 3.43
CA LEU A 473 -6.12 24.39 4.58
C LEU A 473 -5.13 25.52 4.89
N ILE A 474 -3.83 25.22 4.96
CA ILE A 474 -2.77 26.20 5.20
C ILE A 474 -2.68 27.23 4.06
N ALA A 475 -2.78 26.78 2.81
CA ALA A 475 -2.76 27.68 1.65
C ALA A 475 -3.88 28.71 1.70
N ARG A 476 -5.10 28.27 2.06
CA ARG A 476 -6.28 29.10 2.18
C ARG A 476 -6.36 29.90 3.49
N ALA A 477 -5.50 29.58 4.48
CA ALA A 477 -5.49 30.31 5.75
C ALA A 477 -5.23 31.80 5.56
N SER A 478 -5.85 32.66 6.36
CA SER A 478 -5.47 34.06 6.48
C SER A 478 -4.52 34.25 7.64
N VAL A 479 -3.48 35.04 7.43
CA VAL A 479 -2.54 35.44 8.49
C VAL A 479 -2.82 36.87 8.87
N ILE A 480 -3.10 37.12 10.16
CA ILE A 480 -3.41 38.45 10.71
C ILE A 480 -2.39 38.79 11.78
N SER A 481 -1.85 40.01 11.75
CA SER A 481 -1.00 40.52 12.80
C SER A 481 -1.81 41.40 13.77
N VAL A 482 -1.66 41.17 15.08
CA VAL A 482 -2.24 42.02 16.13
C VAL A 482 -1.15 42.83 16.81
N PRO A 483 -1.48 44.03 17.35
CA PRO A 483 -0.51 44.87 18.06
C PRO A 483 0.12 44.15 19.25
N SER A 484 1.27 44.61 19.64
CA SER A 484 2.17 44.01 20.64
C SER A 484 1.63 43.85 22.07
N ASP A 485 0.48 44.43 22.40
CA ASP A 485 -0.21 44.26 23.69
C ASP A 485 -1.59 43.60 23.52
N GLY A 486 -1.73 42.75 22.48
CA GLY A 486 -3.02 42.10 22.12
C GLY A 486 -3.47 41.14 23.22
N ASP A 487 -4.65 41.41 23.78
CA ASP A 487 -5.42 40.45 24.55
C ASP A 487 -6.04 39.42 23.62
N ILE A 488 -6.38 38.25 24.15
CA ILE A 488 -7.03 37.16 23.41
C ILE A 488 -8.35 37.62 22.77
N ASP A 489 -9.08 38.51 23.43
CA ASP A 489 -10.35 39.06 22.93
C ASP A 489 -10.16 39.84 21.62
N ILE A 490 -9.06 40.56 21.47
CA ILE A 490 -8.71 41.29 20.23
C ILE A 490 -8.37 40.28 19.13
N ALA A 491 -7.60 39.25 19.48
CA ALA A 491 -7.22 38.20 18.54
C ALA A 491 -8.45 37.40 18.03
N ALA A 492 -9.31 37.00 18.97
CA ALA A 492 -10.55 36.26 18.66
C ALA A 492 -11.52 37.10 17.85
N THR A 493 -11.71 38.40 18.21
CA THR A 493 -12.59 39.31 17.45
C THR A 493 -12.13 39.46 15.99
N ARG A 494 -10.83 39.67 15.77
CA ARG A 494 -10.30 39.79 14.40
C ARG A 494 -10.37 38.48 13.60
N ALA A 495 -10.07 37.37 14.24
CA ALA A 495 -10.21 36.06 13.61
C ALA A 495 -11.67 35.80 13.23
N SER A 496 -12.61 36.09 14.14
CA SER A 496 -14.05 35.90 13.95
C SER A 496 -14.63 36.77 12.85
N GLN A 497 -14.14 37.99 12.66
CA GLN A 497 -14.52 38.85 11.52
C GLN A 497 -14.16 38.18 10.18
N VAL A 498 -12.96 37.65 10.05
CA VAL A 498 -12.52 37.00 8.82
C VAL A 498 -13.26 35.67 8.60
N LEU A 499 -13.43 34.86 9.65
CA LEU A 499 -14.15 33.59 9.59
C LEU A 499 -15.62 33.81 9.31
N GLY A 500 -16.27 34.79 9.97
CA GLY A 500 -17.67 35.13 9.75
C GLY A 500 -17.94 35.55 8.31
N ASN A 501 -17.09 36.41 7.75
CA ASN A 501 -17.20 36.82 6.34
C ASN A 501 -17.05 35.64 5.37
N ARG A 502 -16.19 34.64 5.69
CA ARG A 502 -16.00 33.45 4.85
C ARG A 502 -17.13 32.46 4.92
N MET A 503 -17.70 32.27 6.11
CA MET A 503 -18.79 31.30 6.34
C MET A 503 -20.18 31.91 6.14
N GLY A 504 -20.29 33.21 5.95
CA GLY A 504 -21.57 33.91 5.90
C GLY A 504 -22.30 33.92 7.25
N ILE A 505 -21.56 33.87 8.37
CA ILE A 505 -22.07 33.87 9.74
C ILE A 505 -21.72 35.18 10.41
N ASP A 506 -22.57 35.64 11.33
CA ASP A 506 -22.29 36.86 12.06
C ASP A 506 -20.99 36.72 12.93
N ALA A 507 -20.11 37.71 12.81
CA ALA A 507 -18.81 37.69 13.47
C ALA A 507 -18.91 37.62 15.00
N GLU A 508 -19.95 38.18 15.61
CA GLU A 508 -20.20 38.15 17.03
C GLU A 508 -20.55 36.73 17.49
N GLN A 509 -21.36 36.03 16.73
CA GLN A 509 -21.69 34.59 16.95
C GLN A 509 -20.46 33.68 16.82
N VAL A 510 -19.60 33.96 15.84
CA VAL A 510 -18.34 33.19 15.68
C VAL A 510 -17.40 33.43 16.85
N ASN A 511 -17.31 34.70 17.33
CA ASN A 511 -16.49 35.07 18.46
C ASN A 511 -16.96 34.41 19.75
N GLU A 512 -18.26 34.39 20.02
CA GLU A 512 -18.84 33.71 21.17
C GLU A 512 -18.49 32.21 21.18
N CYS A 513 -18.60 31.54 20.05
CA CYS A 513 -18.28 30.10 19.94
C CYS A 513 -16.80 29.80 20.28
N PHE A 514 -15.86 30.68 19.93
CA PHE A 514 -14.45 30.50 20.30
C PHE A 514 -14.16 30.90 21.75
N LEU A 515 -14.91 31.83 22.29
CA LEU A 515 -14.73 32.35 23.65
C LEU A 515 -15.62 31.66 24.71
N GLU A 516 -16.56 30.77 24.31
CA GLU A 516 -17.35 30.01 25.27
C GLU A 516 -16.50 29.02 26.08
N THR A 517 -16.83 28.92 27.38
CA THR A 517 -16.24 27.96 28.32
C THR A 517 -16.54 26.54 27.89
N GLY A 518 -15.68 25.90 27.12
CA GLY A 518 -15.87 24.56 26.58
C GLY A 518 -15.36 24.41 25.14
N SER A 519 -14.91 25.47 24.51
CA SER A 519 -14.18 25.36 23.23
C SER A 519 -12.92 24.52 23.42
N LEU A 520 -12.66 23.64 22.44
CA LEU A 520 -11.50 22.75 22.47
C LEU A 520 -10.22 23.53 22.14
N TRP A 521 -9.31 23.61 23.09
CA TRP A 521 -8.01 24.24 22.90
C TRP A 521 -6.92 23.18 22.83
N ILE A 522 -6.20 23.14 21.73
CA ILE A 522 -5.07 22.22 21.54
C ILE A 522 -3.78 23.01 21.68
N GLN A 523 -2.99 22.69 22.71
CA GLN A 523 -1.63 23.21 22.88
C GLN A 523 -0.63 22.14 22.46
N PRO A 524 0.34 22.45 21.57
CA PRO A 524 1.33 21.47 21.10
C PRO A 524 2.28 21.01 22.20
N SER A 525 2.72 21.91 23.08
CA SER A 525 3.61 21.60 24.20
C SER A 525 3.70 22.77 25.18
N GLU A 526 4.17 22.49 26.41
CA GLU A 526 4.48 23.55 27.43
C GLU A 526 5.63 24.46 27.00
N THR A 527 6.41 24.07 25.98
CA THR A 527 7.60 24.80 25.51
C THR A 527 7.39 25.63 24.25
N HIS A 528 6.27 25.45 23.53
CA HIS A 528 5.99 26.18 22.30
C HIS A 528 4.89 27.22 22.48
N PRO A 529 5.17 28.50 22.15
CA PRO A 529 4.25 29.61 22.38
C PRO A 529 3.18 29.68 21.27
N THR A 530 2.37 28.63 21.10
CA THR A 530 1.27 28.54 20.13
C THR A 530 0.07 27.81 20.72
N ALA A 531 -1.14 28.19 20.30
CA ALA A 531 -2.36 27.45 20.65
C ALA A 531 -3.36 27.43 19.50
N THR A 532 -4.19 26.37 19.46
CA THR A 532 -5.19 26.14 18.41
C THR A 532 -6.58 26.04 19.01
N PRO A 533 -7.34 27.14 19.10
CA PRO A 533 -8.78 27.08 19.41
C PRO A 533 -9.54 26.47 18.24
N VAL A 534 -10.46 25.53 18.55
CA VAL A 534 -11.29 24.81 17.56
C VAL A 534 -12.76 25.01 17.92
N ALA A 535 -13.56 25.48 16.95
CA ALA A 535 -15.01 25.61 17.08
C ALA A 535 -15.72 24.95 15.88
N PHE A 536 -16.98 24.51 16.08
CA PHE A 536 -17.76 23.84 15.05
C PHE A 536 -19.02 24.63 14.71
N PHE A 537 -19.32 24.72 13.41
CA PHE A 537 -20.45 25.50 12.88
C PHE A 537 -21.32 24.66 11.97
N ASP A 538 -22.65 24.72 12.16
CA ASP A 538 -23.61 23.95 11.36
C ASP A 538 -23.72 24.45 9.91
N ASN A 539 -23.48 25.74 9.70
CA ASN A 539 -23.56 26.39 8.40
C ASN A 539 -22.23 26.43 7.62
N ALA A 540 -21.15 25.88 8.19
CA ALA A 540 -19.88 25.83 7.49
C ALA A 540 -19.88 24.66 6.50
N GLU A 541 -19.67 24.97 5.22
CA GLU A 541 -19.55 23.95 4.16
C GLU A 541 -18.17 23.25 4.18
N ASP A 542 -17.12 23.98 4.60
CA ASP A 542 -15.72 23.49 4.65
C ASP A 542 -15.02 23.96 5.93
N ASP A 543 -13.81 23.44 6.21
CA ASP A 543 -13.00 23.87 7.33
C ASP A 543 -12.21 25.14 6.95
N HIS A 544 -12.14 26.11 7.87
CA HIS A 544 -11.45 27.38 7.67
C HIS A 544 -10.44 27.64 8.80
N LEU A 545 -9.27 28.16 8.43
CA LEU A 545 -8.20 28.50 9.36
C LEU A 545 -7.84 29.97 9.25
N VAL A 546 -7.73 30.60 10.41
CA VAL A 546 -7.16 31.95 10.56
C VAL A 546 -6.01 31.89 11.56
N ILE A 547 -4.86 32.39 11.15
CA ILE A 547 -3.65 32.45 11.96
C ILE A 547 -3.49 33.90 12.47
N VAL A 548 -3.57 34.07 13.78
CA VAL A 548 -3.35 35.36 14.42
C VAL A 548 -1.99 35.35 15.09
N ARG A 549 -1.12 36.29 14.75
CA ARG A 549 0.23 36.39 15.31
C ARG A 549 0.48 37.72 15.99
N SER A 550 1.43 37.74 16.94
CA SER A 550 1.91 38.92 17.60
C SER A 550 3.42 38.85 17.83
N GLU A 551 4.14 39.96 17.58
CA GLU A 551 5.59 40.05 17.80
C GLU A 551 5.96 39.88 19.29
N ASN A 552 5.16 40.41 20.21
CA ASN A 552 5.42 40.39 21.66
C ASN A 552 4.56 39.35 22.42
N GLY A 553 3.77 38.56 21.68
CA GLY A 553 2.91 37.50 22.21
C GLY A 553 1.54 37.99 22.67
N ILE A 554 0.58 37.07 22.64
CA ILE A 554 -0.81 37.21 23.07
C ILE A 554 -0.95 36.50 24.42
N VAL A 555 -1.55 37.14 25.40
CA VAL A 555 -1.76 36.57 26.74
C VAL A 555 -3.02 35.69 26.73
N ILE A 556 -2.86 34.41 27.09
CA ILE A 556 -3.98 33.51 27.30
C ILE A 556 -4.29 33.48 28.80
N PRO A 557 -5.51 33.87 29.23
CA PRO A 557 -5.92 33.84 30.64
C PRO A 557 -5.97 32.43 31.21
N SER A 558 -5.76 32.26 32.51
CA SER A 558 -5.79 30.96 33.18
C SER A 558 -7.16 30.25 33.12
N GLU A 559 -8.21 30.99 32.89
CA GLU A 559 -9.60 30.48 32.71
C GLU A 559 -9.75 29.59 31.45
N TRP A 560 -8.85 29.69 30.49
CA TRP A 560 -8.79 28.98 29.23
C TRP A 560 -7.86 27.75 29.26
N GLY A 561 -7.51 27.27 30.46
CA GLY A 561 -6.62 26.11 30.65
C GLY A 561 -5.12 26.42 30.54
N GLY A 562 -4.76 27.71 30.37
CA GLY A 562 -3.39 28.20 30.39
C GLY A 562 -2.96 28.68 31.76
N ARG A 563 -1.65 28.87 31.95
CA ARG A 563 -1.05 29.45 33.18
C ARG A 563 -0.73 30.96 33.04
N ASN A 564 -1.59 31.77 32.41
CA ASN A 564 -1.25 33.15 31.96
C ASN A 564 -0.01 33.12 31.04
N GLU A 565 0.03 32.21 30.10
CA GLU A 565 1.14 32.05 29.18
C GLU A 565 1.00 33.03 28.00
N ARG A 566 2.14 33.47 27.47
CA ARG A 566 2.21 34.27 26.26
C ARG A 566 2.44 33.31 25.06
N VAL A 567 1.60 33.43 24.03
CA VAL A 567 1.76 32.68 22.76
C VAL A 567 2.02 33.67 21.63
N ASN A 568 2.92 33.33 20.71
CA ASN A 568 3.25 34.16 19.56
C ASN A 568 2.27 34.01 18.41
N ALA A 569 1.54 32.89 18.36
CA ALA A 569 0.52 32.67 17.35
C ALA A 569 -0.68 31.85 17.89
N LEU A 570 -1.88 32.21 17.43
CA LEU A 570 -3.14 31.52 17.66
C LEU A 570 -3.70 31.03 16.31
N PHE A 571 -4.12 29.79 16.27
CA PHE A 571 -4.62 29.12 15.07
C PHE A 571 -6.13 28.83 15.22
N PHE A 572 -6.97 29.79 14.85
CA PHE A 572 -8.44 29.68 14.95
C PHE A 572 -8.95 28.76 13.85
N LEU A 573 -9.34 27.55 14.20
CA LEU A 573 -9.88 26.54 13.27
C LEU A 573 -11.39 26.45 13.42
N ALA A 574 -12.12 26.87 12.39
CA ALA A 574 -13.55 26.70 12.29
C ALA A 574 -13.84 25.44 11.47
N GLY A 575 -14.43 24.43 12.10
CA GLY A 575 -14.81 23.16 11.49
C GLY A 575 -16.30 23.05 11.23
N THR A 576 -16.69 22.19 10.29
CA THR A 576 -18.10 21.88 10.07
C THR A 576 -18.63 20.88 11.10
N SER A 577 -19.81 21.16 11.68
CA SER A 577 -20.49 20.23 12.60
C SER A 577 -20.88 18.91 11.93
N ALA A 578 -21.03 18.89 10.61
CA ALA A 578 -21.35 17.68 9.85
C ALA A 578 -20.20 16.65 9.86
N LYS A 579 -18.94 17.11 9.98
CA LYS A 579 -17.73 16.26 9.94
C LYS A 579 -16.71 16.67 11.02
N PRO A 580 -17.04 16.64 12.32
CA PRO A 580 -16.16 17.18 13.38
C PRO A 580 -14.82 16.42 13.49
N GLY A 581 -14.78 15.16 13.15
CA GLY A 581 -13.56 14.35 13.16
C GLY A 581 -12.50 14.82 12.16
N ARG A 582 -12.90 15.53 11.08
CA ARG A 582 -12.00 16.12 10.09
C ARG A 582 -11.24 17.30 10.67
N ALA A 583 -11.95 18.27 11.24
CA ALA A 583 -11.33 19.45 11.86
C ALA A 583 -10.42 19.08 13.04
N LEU A 584 -10.83 18.11 13.87
CA LEU A 584 -9.99 17.61 14.98
C LEU A 584 -8.70 16.94 14.48
N ARG A 585 -8.75 16.22 13.37
CA ARG A 585 -7.55 15.63 12.75
C ARG A 585 -6.63 16.72 12.20
N LEU A 586 -7.17 17.71 11.47
CA LEU A 586 -6.41 18.84 10.94
C LEU A 586 -5.75 19.64 12.06
N ALA A 587 -6.45 19.86 13.19
CA ALA A 587 -5.89 20.49 14.37
C ALA A 587 -4.77 19.65 15.00
N GLY A 588 -4.90 18.31 15.01
CA GLY A 588 -3.86 17.40 15.48
C GLY A 588 -2.62 17.39 14.58
N GLU A 589 -2.81 17.44 13.26
CA GLU A 589 -1.72 17.59 12.29
C GLU A 589 -1.01 18.93 12.47
N LEU A 590 -1.74 20.03 12.61
CA LEU A 590 -1.20 21.34 12.87
C LEU A 590 -0.39 21.37 14.16
N ALA A 591 -0.90 20.80 15.26
CA ALA A 591 -0.19 20.71 16.53
C ALA A 591 1.10 19.88 16.41
N ALA A 592 1.11 18.81 15.62
CA ALA A 592 2.31 18.01 15.38
C ALA A 592 3.39 18.81 14.63
N TYR A 593 3.02 19.58 13.61
CA TYR A 593 3.95 20.44 12.88
C TYR A 593 4.49 21.58 13.73
N LEU A 594 3.63 22.16 14.59
CA LEU A 594 4.03 23.23 15.51
C LEU A 594 4.98 22.74 16.61
N HIS A 595 4.90 21.46 16.97
CA HIS A 595 5.81 20.86 17.97
C HIS A 595 7.26 20.75 17.47
N ASP A 596 7.46 20.52 16.17
CA ASP A 596 8.78 20.33 15.54
C ASP A 596 9.34 21.61 14.91
N GLY A 597 8.52 22.66 14.74
CA GLY A 597 8.86 23.87 14.00
C GLY A 597 9.65 24.91 14.82
N GLU A 598 10.41 25.77 14.13
CA GLU A 598 11.03 26.94 14.72
C GLU A 598 9.94 27.98 15.09
N SER A 599 9.56 28.07 16.35
CA SER A 599 8.54 29.00 16.84
C SER A 599 8.89 30.50 16.62
N ALA A 600 10.18 30.82 16.43
CA ALA A 600 10.66 32.16 16.10
C ALA A 600 10.11 32.68 14.76
N VAL A 601 9.74 31.82 13.82
CA VAL A 601 9.16 32.23 12.53
C VAL A 601 7.85 33.01 12.73
N PHE A 602 7.05 32.69 13.76
CA PHE A 602 5.77 33.36 13.98
C PHE A 602 5.93 34.77 14.56
N SER A 603 7.01 35.05 15.28
CA SER A 603 7.33 36.39 15.76
C SER A 603 8.01 37.23 14.68
N ASP A 604 8.91 36.66 13.90
CA ASP A 604 9.87 37.39 13.07
C ASP A 604 9.42 37.54 11.60
N ALA A 605 8.44 36.70 11.14
CA ALA A 605 7.98 36.71 9.73
C ALA A 605 7.44 38.10 9.35
N THR A 606 7.91 38.62 8.22
CA THR A 606 7.43 39.89 7.65
C THR A 606 6.27 39.71 6.69
N HIS A 607 6.16 38.50 6.08
CA HIS A 607 5.19 38.19 5.07
C HIS A 607 4.35 36.96 5.44
N GLU A 608 3.08 36.94 5.00
CA GLU A 608 2.15 35.83 5.16
C GLU A 608 2.69 34.49 4.57
N ALA A 609 3.42 34.59 3.46
CA ALA A 609 4.01 33.43 2.78
C ALA A 609 5.07 32.71 3.63
N GLU A 610 5.81 33.43 4.48
CA GLU A 610 6.82 32.87 5.38
C GLU A 610 6.18 32.01 6.47
N VAL A 611 5.08 32.52 7.07
CA VAL A 611 4.31 31.80 8.08
C VAL A 611 3.73 30.51 7.50
N LYS A 612 3.14 30.59 6.31
CA LYS A 612 2.56 29.43 5.64
C LYS A 612 3.62 28.40 5.23
N ARG A 613 4.78 28.86 4.76
CA ARG A 613 5.90 27.98 4.38
C ARG A 613 6.43 27.19 5.59
N ALA A 614 6.50 27.81 6.75
CA ALA A 614 6.93 27.16 7.99
C ALA A 614 5.98 26.01 8.42
N LEU A 615 4.71 26.10 8.02
CA LEU A 615 3.68 25.08 8.31
C LEU A 615 3.58 23.99 7.25
N LEU A 616 4.30 24.09 6.13
CA LEU A 616 4.27 23.14 5.01
C LEU A 616 5.64 22.52 4.73
N PRO A 617 6.13 21.63 5.60
CA PRO A 617 7.43 21.01 5.41
C PRO A 617 7.47 20.14 4.14
N GLY A 618 8.46 20.35 3.30
CA GLY A 618 8.63 19.63 2.03
C GLY A 618 7.85 20.20 0.84
N LEU A 619 7.04 21.24 1.07
CA LEU A 619 6.30 21.95 0.03
C LEU A 619 6.67 23.44 0.03
N GLU A 620 6.56 24.06 -1.11
CA GLU A 620 6.75 25.49 -1.30
C GLU A 620 5.44 26.13 -1.78
N ILE A 621 5.15 27.34 -1.28
CA ILE A 621 3.99 28.13 -1.71
C ILE A 621 4.48 29.29 -2.57
N GLY A 622 3.91 29.39 -3.78
CA GLY A 622 4.06 30.54 -4.66
C GLY A 622 2.78 31.36 -4.72
N GLN A 623 2.91 32.67 -4.68
CA GLN A 623 1.80 33.60 -4.90
C GLN A 623 2.03 34.36 -6.20
N TYR A 624 1.11 34.22 -7.15
CA TYR A 624 1.23 34.75 -8.51
C TYR A 624 0.08 35.72 -8.79
N PRO A 625 0.33 37.04 -8.77
CA PRO A 625 -0.69 38.04 -9.08
C PRO A 625 -1.00 38.05 -10.59
N LEU A 626 -2.28 38.08 -10.95
CA LEU A 626 -2.76 38.19 -12.31
C LEU A 626 -2.92 39.67 -12.69
N LEU A 627 -1.81 40.31 -13.01
CA LEU A 627 -1.82 41.70 -13.48
C LEU A 627 -1.80 41.75 -15.02
N PRO A 628 -2.64 42.56 -15.67
CA PRO A 628 -2.70 42.63 -17.13
C PRO A 628 -1.38 42.93 -17.82
N GLU A 629 -0.47 43.64 -17.14
CA GLU A 629 0.84 44.04 -17.66
C GLU A 629 1.94 43.00 -17.44
N THR A 630 1.63 41.88 -16.76
CA THR A 630 2.60 40.80 -16.49
C THR A 630 2.40 39.60 -17.40
N ALA A 631 3.38 38.69 -17.45
CA ALA A 631 3.25 37.43 -18.18
C ALA A 631 2.03 36.61 -17.74
N MET A 632 1.64 36.70 -16.45
CA MET A 632 0.48 36.00 -15.90
C MET A 632 -0.87 36.62 -16.38
N GLY A 633 -0.85 37.83 -16.93
CA GLY A 633 -2.06 38.47 -17.50
C GLY A 633 -2.71 37.67 -18.65
N VAL A 634 -1.98 36.80 -19.32
CA VAL A 634 -2.50 35.91 -20.39
C VAL A 634 -3.54 34.91 -19.83
N LEU A 635 -3.57 34.68 -18.55
CA LEU A 635 -4.51 33.77 -17.88
C LEU A 635 -5.86 34.44 -17.54
N ILE A 636 -5.95 35.75 -17.60
CA ILE A 636 -7.19 36.50 -17.31
C ILE A 636 -8.24 36.13 -18.33
N GLY A 637 -9.44 35.78 -17.85
CA GLY A 637 -10.57 35.32 -18.68
C GLY A 637 -10.57 33.84 -19.03
N ARG A 638 -9.55 33.08 -18.59
CA ARG A 638 -9.57 31.62 -18.70
C ARG A 638 -10.16 30.98 -17.45
N THR A 639 -10.70 29.76 -17.60
CA THR A 639 -11.11 28.96 -16.44
C THR A 639 -9.94 28.14 -15.91
N LEU A 640 -9.94 27.79 -14.62
CA LEU A 640 -8.89 26.93 -14.03
C LEU A 640 -8.79 25.58 -14.72
N GLY A 641 -9.90 25.02 -15.22
CA GLY A 641 -9.92 23.75 -15.92
C GLY A 641 -9.25 23.77 -17.30
N GLU A 642 -9.00 24.95 -17.87
CA GLU A 642 -8.28 25.12 -19.13
C GLU A 642 -6.77 25.20 -18.94
N LEU A 643 -6.31 25.34 -17.67
CA LEU A 643 -4.89 25.42 -17.34
C LEU A 643 -4.28 24.03 -17.26
N ASN A 644 -3.19 23.81 -18.00
CA ASN A 644 -2.51 22.53 -18.06
C ASN A 644 -1.25 22.56 -17.18
N LEU A 645 -1.44 22.54 -15.85
CA LEU A 645 -0.33 22.54 -14.89
C LEU A 645 0.45 21.22 -14.94
N GLU A 646 1.76 21.29 -14.71
CA GLU A 646 2.58 20.09 -14.47
C GLU A 646 2.02 19.30 -13.28
N THR A 647 2.13 17.98 -13.34
CA THR A 647 1.51 17.00 -12.40
C THR A 647 1.85 17.23 -10.92
N ASN A 648 2.89 18.01 -10.61
CA ASN A 648 3.35 18.26 -9.26
C ASN A 648 2.95 19.63 -8.70
N LEU A 649 2.31 20.49 -9.50
CA LEU A 649 1.88 21.82 -9.11
C LEU A 649 0.36 21.88 -8.97
N HIS A 650 -0.13 22.41 -7.86
CA HIS A 650 -1.56 22.51 -7.57
C HIS A 650 -1.96 23.94 -7.23
N ILE A 651 -3.00 24.46 -7.92
CA ILE A 651 -3.63 25.72 -7.52
C ILE A 651 -4.60 25.40 -6.39
N GLU A 652 -4.33 25.92 -5.20
CA GLU A 652 -5.14 25.67 -4.00
C GLU A 652 -6.13 26.77 -3.69
N ALA A 653 -5.80 28.00 -4.02
CA ALA A 653 -6.63 29.14 -3.74
C ALA A 653 -6.47 30.27 -4.75
N ILE A 654 -7.54 31.02 -4.94
CA ILE A 654 -7.57 32.29 -5.68
C ILE A 654 -7.98 33.36 -4.68
N ARG A 655 -7.12 34.36 -4.46
CA ARG A 655 -7.48 35.53 -3.67
C ARG A 655 -8.00 36.61 -4.61
N ARG A 656 -9.25 37.02 -4.44
CA ARG A 656 -9.94 38.07 -5.17
C ARG A 656 -10.35 39.18 -4.21
N GLY A 657 -9.52 40.22 -4.13
CA GLY A 657 -9.65 41.23 -3.08
C GLY A 657 -9.47 40.63 -1.67
N GLU A 658 -10.47 40.75 -0.80
CA GLU A 658 -10.45 40.14 0.52
C GLU A 658 -10.99 38.70 0.58
N GLN A 659 -11.59 38.22 -0.51
CA GLN A 659 -12.14 36.86 -0.59
C GLN A 659 -11.08 35.86 -1.03
N VAL A 660 -11.05 34.70 -0.36
CA VAL A 660 -10.24 33.55 -0.77
C VAL A 660 -11.17 32.46 -1.29
N LEU A 661 -11.15 32.28 -2.61
CA LEU A 661 -11.93 31.28 -3.31
C LEU A 661 -11.15 29.97 -3.38
N ARG A 662 -11.84 28.84 -3.21
CA ARG A 662 -11.26 27.53 -3.48
C ARG A 662 -11.07 27.38 -4.99
N ALA A 663 -9.96 26.76 -5.40
CA ALA A 663 -9.71 26.44 -6.78
C ALA A 663 -10.76 25.42 -7.30
N ASN A 664 -11.64 25.86 -8.20
CA ASN A 664 -12.61 25.02 -8.87
C ASN A 664 -12.35 25.10 -10.38
N PRO A 665 -12.34 23.99 -11.14
CA PRO A 665 -12.14 23.99 -12.58
C PRO A 665 -13.00 24.98 -13.37
N GLU A 666 -14.21 25.28 -12.88
CA GLU A 666 -15.14 26.23 -13.51
C GLU A 666 -14.88 27.70 -13.14
N THR A 667 -13.94 27.98 -12.22
CA THR A 667 -13.67 29.35 -11.78
C THR A 667 -12.93 30.11 -12.86
N GLU A 668 -13.52 31.21 -13.33
CA GLU A 668 -12.92 32.16 -14.27
C GLU A 668 -11.95 33.08 -13.53
N LEU A 669 -10.74 33.26 -14.08
CA LEU A 669 -9.69 34.09 -13.55
C LEU A 669 -9.89 35.56 -13.96
N MET A 670 -9.88 36.45 -13.00
CA MET A 670 -10.09 37.90 -13.20
C MET A 670 -8.78 38.67 -13.01
N ALA A 671 -8.77 39.89 -13.52
CA ALA A 671 -7.68 40.82 -13.23
C ALA A 671 -7.60 41.08 -11.72
N ASP A 672 -6.39 41.26 -11.20
CA ASP A 672 -6.05 41.43 -9.79
C ASP A 672 -6.29 40.19 -8.89
N ASP A 673 -6.67 39.04 -9.47
CA ASP A 673 -6.66 37.77 -8.74
C ASP A 673 -5.22 37.40 -8.39
N GLN A 674 -5.03 36.79 -7.23
CA GLN A 674 -3.76 36.22 -6.79
C GLN A 674 -3.89 34.69 -6.67
N LEU A 675 -3.17 33.96 -7.53
CA LEU A 675 -3.14 32.50 -7.46
C LEU A 675 -2.17 32.04 -6.37
N THR A 676 -2.64 31.13 -5.53
CA THR A 676 -1.79 30.41 -4.57
C THR A 676 -1.51 29.01 -5.09
N ILE A 677 -0.26 28.74 -5.45
CA ILE A 677 0.19 27.47 -6.01
C ILE A 677 1.11 26.79 -5.02
N ILE A 678 0.92 25.49 -4.84
CA ILE A 678 1.76 24.61 -4.01
C ILE A 678 2.50 23.64 -4.92
N GLY A 679 3.77 23.41 -4.61
CA GLY A 679 4.62 22.43 -5.28
C GLY A 679 5.79 21.98 -4.41
N PRO A 680 6.58 20.97 -4.85
CA PRO A 680 7.80 20.55 -4.16
C PRO A 680 8.81 21.68 -4.06
N ILE A 681 9.64 21.66 -3.00
CA ILE A 681 10.68 22.70 -2.79
C ILE A 681 11.64 22.74 -4.00
N GLY A 682 11.81 23.95 -4.55
CA GLY A 682 12.68 24.20 -5.69
C GLY A 682 12.09 23.87 -7.07
N GLU A 683 10.83 23.45 -7.15
CA GLU A 683 10.10 23.17 -8.40
C GLU A 683 9.10 24.27 -8.78
N LEU A 684 8.86 25.27 -7.92
CA LEU A 684 7.97 26.38 -8.23
C LEU A 684 8.63 27.30 -9.28
N PRO A 685 8.06 27.42 -10.48
CA PRO A 685 8.61 28.27 -11.54
C PRO A 685 8.39 29.75 -11.24
N GLY A 686 9.24 30.61 -11.79
CA GLY A 686 8.98 32.05 -11.78
C GLY A 686 7.73 32.41 -12.60
N SER A 687 7.16 33.61 -12.38
CA SER A 687 5.91 34.05 -13.03
C SER A 687 5.94 33.96 -14.56
N GLU A 688 7.07 34.28 -15.22
CA GLU A 688 7.25 34.16 -16.66
C GLU A 688 7.33 32.69 -17.13
N GLU A 689 8.01 31.86 -16.38
CA GLU A 689 8.13 30.43 -16.68
C GLU A 689 6.81 29.71 -16.48
N LEU A 690 6.06 30.04 -15.44
CA LEU A 690 4.74 29.52 -15.16
C LEU A 690 3.75 29.88 -16.27
N ALA A 691 3.71 31.15 -16.69
CA ALA A 691 2.83 31.61 -17.75
C ALA A 691 3.10 30.92 -19.10
N ASN A 692 4.35 30.50 -19.36
CA ASN A 692 4.72 29.78 -20.59
C ASN A 692 4.44 28.26 -20.51
N LYS A 693 4.32 27.70 -19.31
CA LYS A 693 4.04 26.27 -19.06
C LYS A 693 2.56 25.93 -18.96
N ILE A 694 1.71 26.94 -18.71
CA ILE A 694 0.25 26.85 -18.65
C ILE A 694 -0.40 27.20 -19.98
#